data_dcb3ed46d92f61b80548d8c7ad3de93f
#
_entry.id   dcb3ed46d92f61b80548d8c7ad3de93f
#
_cell.length_a   1.000
_cell.length_b   1.000
_cell.length_c   1.000
_cell.angle_alpha   90.00
_cell.angle_beta   90.00
_cell.angle_gamma   90.00
#
_symmetry.space_group_name_H-M   'P 1'
#
loop_
_entity.id
_entity.type
_entity.pdbx_description
1 polymer ?
#
loop_
_entity_poly.entity_id
_entity_poly.type
_entity_poly.pdbx_seq_one_letter_code
_entity_poly.pdbx_strand_id
1 'polypeptide(L)'
;MLKGRWRTTGSALLRIITVWAVSTLTMLLLAAVLPDFHLQSEDGDSVTRTALTAAWGAGAFGLLSALVWPVLVRALLLVPALVLGLLVFFLNGSLLLIALRLIPDGRGAADPQTAVVVAAVMSAVASATSTALAVGDDGAYRRRLSRLAVRRRRRTGEDGRHGGLPGTVFLQLDGVGHRVLQDAVADGLMPRLASWLGESPTGTNATGKNSTGKSPAGKSRGTCAGDPEPGPPPTHRLVPWRTDWSSQTGASQLGILHGSNHDVPAFRWYEKDTGRIMVSNRPASAARLQRRAIERTGDGGLLTFDGASRGNLFTGGADQLALVLSIAARRGRANRSRAGYFAYFSDPANAVRTVVSFVADVGREIGQSVRARLRGDRPRVGRGGLYPFIRAFATVVERDVVVTAVIGDMLAGRTAVYADLVAYDEVAHHSGPHSRDAAQVLARLDRSVGLIAKAAEHAPRGYRIVLLSDHGQSPGETFEAAYGLTLKDLVRAGCGLPVPRRAQRTRSGAEARDAARHAVLSALHRPEPEGAEEEPAPSGSDPVVLASGNLALISFPDVPERMSREHIDRRHPALLRTLASHPGIGFLLVRSEEHGSVVLGPGGAEVPVSELTDDGPLAGMGPGAADAVRRTDGFPHVADIMVNSMYDPQTGRVHAFEEQIGSHGGLGGEQALPFLMSPLTLSAPVPDGAELVGAEQVHQVLGRWLREAGGPQVPLDGPEARSVPGAGCGSHMRTTVARTAEDELDTA
;
A
#
# COMPACT_ATOMS: atom_id res chain seq x y z
N MET A 1 -23.13 -36.95 -2.19
CA MET A 1 -21.75 -36.65 -2.68
C MET A 1 -21.53 -36.84 -4.17
N LEU A 2 -22.12 -37.80 -4.86
CA LEU A 2 -21.94 -38.05 -6.31
C LEU A 2 -22.45 -36.92 -7.23
N LYS A 3 -23.63 -36.34 -6.98
CA LYS A 3 -24.20 -35.23 -7.78
C LYS A 3 -23.36 -33.94 -7.80
N GLY A 4 -22.55 -33.66 -6.76
CA GLY A 4 -21.65 -32.50 -6.69
C GLY A 4 -20.39 -32.67 -7.57
N ARG A 5 -19.86 -33.88 -7.70
CA ARG A 5 -18.69 -34.18 -8.53
C ARG A 5 -18.97 -34.04 -10.03
N TRP A 6 -20.15 -34.43 -10.48
CA TRP A 6 -20.55 -34.31 -11.90
C TRP A 6 -20.74 -32.86 -12.35
N ARG A 7 -21.28 -31.99 -11.48
CA ARG A 7 -21.42 -30.55 -11.79
C ARG A 7 -20.06 -29.84 -11.86
N THR A 8 -19.11 -30.22 -11.03
CA THR A 8 -17.75 -29.59 -11.02
C THR A 8 -16.88 -30.06 -12.18
N THR A 9 -16.98 -31.32 -12.59
CA THR A 9 -16.30 -31.83 -13.83
C THR A 9 -16.93 -31.23 -15.06
N GLY A 10 -18.23 -31.09 -15.14
CA GLY A 10 -18.91 -30.49 -16.30
C GLY A 10 -18.53 -29.02 -16.50
N SER A 11 -18.43 -28.21 -15.42
CA SER A 11 -18.03 -26.81 -15.51
C SER A 11 -16.54 -26.65 -15.91
N ALA A 12 -15.67 -27.54 -15.46
CA ALA A 12 -14.26 -27.52 -15.85
C ALA A 12 -14.09 -27.89 -17.33
N LEU A 13 -14.83 -28.89 -17.80
CA LEU A 13 -14.81 -29.32 -19.21
C LEU A 13 -15.35 -28.20 -20.13
N LEU A 14 -16.45 -27.57 -19.74
CA LEU A 14 -17.03 -26.44 -20.48
C LEU A 14 -16.03 -25.28 -20.63
N ARG A 15 -15.28 -24.98 -19.58
CA ARG A 15 -14.23 -23.94 -19.64
C ARG A 15 -13.09 -24.29 -20.58
N ILE A 16 -12.61 -25.53 -20.52
CA ILE A 16 -11.55 -25.99 -21.41
C ILE A 16 -12.04 -25.90 -22.88
N ILE A 17 -13.26 -26.32 -23.15
CA ILE A 17 -13.87 -26.24 -24.49
C ILE A 17 -14.02 -24.78 -24.92
N THR A 18 -14.48 -23.88 -24.04
CA THR A 18 -14.64 -22.46 -24.37
C THR A 18 -13.29 -21.80 -24.68
N VAL A 19 -12.27 -22.01 -23.84
CA VAL A 19 -10.92 -21.48 -24.09
C VAL A 19 -10.34 -22.02 -25.38
N TRP A 20 -10.50 -23.32 -25.64
CA TRP A 20 -10.07 -23.95 -26.89
C TRP A 20 -10.78 -23.38 -28.12
N ALA A 21 -12.11 -23.23 -28.08
CA ALA A 21 -12.90 -22.64 -29.16
C ALA A 21 -12.50 -21.18 -29.45
N VAL A 22 -12.31 -20.34 -28.42
CA VAL A 22 -11.85 -18.96 -28.57
C VAL A 22 -10.43 -18.92 -29.11
N SER A 23 -9.53 -19.80 -28.66
CA SER A 23 -8.16 -19.90 -29.19
C SER A 23 -8.14 -20.35 -30.67
N THR A 24 -9.01 -21.26 -31.02
CA THR A 24 -9.18 -21.69 -32.44
C THR A 24 -9.64 -20.51 -33.32
N LEU A 25 -10.64 -19.76 -32.88
CA LEU A 25 -11.13 -18.58 -33.59
C LEU A 25 -10.05 -17.52 -33.73
N THR A 26 -9.29 -17.28 -32.65
CA THR A 26 -8.16 -16.34 -32.65
C THR A 26 -7.09 -16.78 -33.68
N MET A 27 -6.79 -18.07 -33.74
CA MET A 27 -5.82 -18.60 -34.66
C MET A 27 -6.26 -18.43 -36.12
N LEU A 28 -7.55 -18.65 -36.42
CA LEU A 28 -8.14 -18.39 -37.75
C LEU A 28 -8.08 -16.89 -38.11
N LEU A 29 -8.41 -16.02 -37.16
CA LEU A 29 -8.35 -14.58 -37.37
C LEU A 29 -6.92 -14.09 -37.66
N LEU A 30 -5.94 -14.61 -36.92
CA LEU A 30 -4.53 -14.27 -37.14
C LEU A 30 -4.02 -14.80 -38.49
N ALA A 31 -4.45 -15.98 -38.93
CA ALA A 31 -4.10 -16.49 -40.24
C ALA A 31 -4.75 -15.69 -41.38
N ALA A 32 -5.88 -15.02 -41.11
CA ALA A 32 -6.51 -14.13 -42.11
C ALA A 32 -5.85 -12.73 -42.16
N VAL A 33 -5.17 -12.30 -41.09
CA VAL A 33 -4.60 -10.96 -40.97
C VAL A 33 -3.10 -10.91 -41.24
N LEU A 34 -2.38 -11.95 -40.83
CA LEU A 34 -0.91 -12.01 -40.94
C LEU A 34 -0.48 -12.72 -42.22
N PRO A 35 0.27 -12.06 -43.12
CA PRO A 35 0.62 -12.65 -44.44
C PRO A 35 1.57 -13.85 -44.33
N ASP A 36 2.37 -13.92 -43.27
CA ASP A 36 3.37 -14.99 -43.08
C ASP A 36 2.90 -16.13 -42.15
N PHE A 37 1.58 -16.16 -41.85
CA PHE A 37 0.97 -17.21 -41.03
C PHE A 37 -0.11 -17.95 -41.83
N HIS A 38 0.20 -19.15 -42.27
CA HIS A 38 -0.66 -19.95 -43.14
C HIS A 38 -1.14 -21.20 -42.42
N LEU A 39 -2.44 -21.49 -42.54
CA LEU A 39 -3.09 -22.71 -42.06
C LEU A 39 -3.66 -23.56 -43.20
N GLN A 40 -3.35 -23.18 -44.44
CA GLN A 40 -3.80 -23.85 -45.66
C GLN A 40 -2.60 -24.41 -46.41
N SER A 41 -2.81 -25.49 -47.22
CA SER A 41 -1.83 -25.96 -48.18
C SER A 41 -1.69 -24.96 -49.35
N GLU A 42 -0.58 -25.04 -50.09
CA GLU A 42 -0.32 -24.20 -51.27
C GLU A 42 -1.41 -24.33 -52.33
N ASP A 43 -2.08 -25.50 -52.42
CA ASP A 43 -3.17 -25.77 -53.36
C ASP A 43 -4.56 -25.28 -52.90
N GLY A 44 -4.65 -24.67 -51.69
CA GLY A 44 -5.91 -24.24 -51.07
C GLY A 44 -6.68 -25.37 -50.40
N ASP A 45 -7.25 -25.11 -49.26
CA ASP A 45 -8.06 -26.06 -48.50
C ASP A 45 -9.51 -25.60 -48.34
N SER A 46 -10.43 -26.54 -48.15
CA SER A 46 -11.81 -26.21 -47.80
C SER A 46 -11.87 -25.50 -46.42
N VAL A 47 -12.82 -24.60 -46.20
CA VAL A 47 -13.02 -23.86 -44.95
C VAL A 47 -13.09 -24.81 -43.74
N THR A 48 -13.68 -25.99 -43.91
CA THR A 48 -13.78 -27.02 -42.87
C THR A 48 -12.40 -27.59 -42.49
N ARG A 49 -11.53 -27.82 -43.47
CA ARG A 49 -10.17 -28.33 -43.21
C ARG A 49 -9.30 -27.29 -42.55
N THR A 50 -9.36 -26.03 -42.99
CA THR A 50 -8.64 -24.90 -42.35
C THR A 50 -9.09 -24.72 -40.90
N ALA A 51 -10.40 -24.82 -40.62
CA ALA A 51 -10.92 -24.76 -39.26
C ALA A 51 -10.43 -25.95 -38.39
N LEU A 52 -10.33 -27.15 -38.96
CA LEU A 52 -9.82 -28.34 -38.25
C LEU A 52 -8.32 -28.20 -37.97
N THR A 53 -7.55 -27.66 -38.91
CA THR A 53 -6.11 -27.36 -38.75
C THR A 53 -5.89 -26.34 -37.61
N ALA A 54 -6.69 -25.27 -37.58
CA ALA A 54 -6.67 -24.28 -36.48
C ALA A 54 -7.03 -24.88 -35.13
N ALA A 55 -8.05 -25.74 -35.09
CA ALA A 55 -8.48 -26.43 -33.87
C ALA A 55 -7.40 -27.36 -33.31
N TRP A 56 -6.73 -28.09 -34.18
CA TRP A 56 -5.60 -28.97 -33.83
C TRP A 56 -4.40 -28.13 -33.34
N GLY A 57 -4.01 -27.11 -34.08
CA GLY A 57 -2.91 -26.20 -33.71
C GLY A 57 -3.13 -25.50 -32.37
N ALA A 58 -4.32 -24.97 -32.14
CA ALA A 58 -4.69 -24.35 -30.87
C ALA A 58 -4.69 -25.36 -29.72
N GLY A 59 -5.17 -26.57 -29.94
CA GLY A 59 -5.15 -27.66 -28.95
C GLY A 59 -3.74 -28.14 -28.62
N ALA A 60 -2.91 -28.36 -29.62
CA ALA A 60 -1.50 -28.76 -29.46
C ALA A 60 -0.69 -27.67 -28.73
N PHE A 61 -0.84 -26.40 -29.12
CA PHE A 61 -0.20 -25.28 -28.47
C PHE A 61 -0.61 -25.16 -27.00
N GLY A 62 -1.91 -25.27 -26.72
CA GLY A 62 -2.43 -25.22 -25.34
C GLY A 62 -1.90 -26.37 -24.47
N LEU A 63 -1.83 -27.59 -25.03
CA LEU A 63 -1.31 -28.76 -24.33
C LEU A 63 0.20 -28.64 -24.07
N LEU A 64 0.99 -28.26 -25.07
CA LEU A 64 2.42 -28.05 -24.96
C LEU A 64 2.73 -26.96 -23.94
N SER A 65 2.02 -25.85 -23.99
CA SER A 65 2.15 -24.77 -23.00
C SER A 65 1.84 -25.27 -21.59
N ALA A 66 0.81 -26.08 -21.40
CA ALA A 66 0.44 -26.61 -20.09
C ALA A 66 1.46 -27.63 -19.53
N LEU A 67 2.15 -28.37 -20.39
CA LEU A 67 3.14 -29.37 -19.99
C LEU A 67 4.54 -28.75 -19.77
N VAL A 68 4.95 -27.87 -20.68
CA VAL A 68 6.33 -27.33 -20.70
C VAL A 68 6.53 -26.22 -19.67
N TRP A 69 5.53 -25.36 -19.48
CA TRP A 69 5.63 -24.24 -18.54
C TRP A 69 6.01 -24.62 -17.11
N PRO A 70 5.39 -25.60 -16.44
CA PRO A 70 5.75 -25.96 -15.07
C PRO A 70 7.19 -26.46 -14.92
N VAL A 71 7.75 -27.05 -15.97
CA VAL A 71 9.15 -27.54 -15.99
C VAL A 71 10.12 -26.38 -16.20
N LEU A 72 9.82 -25.53 -17.19
CA LEU A 72 10.63 -24.36 -17.53
C LEU A 72 10.71 -23.34 -16.41
N VAL A 73 9.58 -23.04 -15.75
CA VAL A 73 9.57 -22.11 -14.61
C VAL A 73 10.51 -22.59 -13.50
N ARG A 74 10.59 -23.89 -13.24
CA ARG A 74 11.51 -24.45 -12.25
C ARG A 74 12.98 -24.33 -12.66
N ALA A 75 13.27 -24.47 -13.94
CA ALA A 75 14.64 -24.35 -14.48
C ALA A 75 15.10 -22.89 -14.57
N LEU A 76 14.17 -21.96 -14.79
CA LEU A 76 14.45 -20.53 -15.05
C LEU A 76 14.41 -19.65 -13.80
N LEU A 77 14.19 -20.19 -12.59
CA LEU A 77 14.22 -19.46 -11.32
C LEU A 77 15.54 -18.73 -11.03
N LEU A 78 16.58 -19.01 -11.83
CA LEU A 78 17.91 -18.41 -11.72
C LEU A 78 18.15 -17.23 -12.69
N VAL A 79 17.18 -16.92 -13.57
CA VAL A 79 17.35 -15.92 -14.63
C VAL A 79 16.68 -14.59 -14.27
N PRO A 80 17.28 -13.42 -14.55
CA PRO A 80 16.70 -12.11 -14.31
C PRO A 80 15.33 -11.92 -14.97
N ALA A 81 14.38 -11.27 -14.28
CA ALA A 81 12.98 -11.17 -14.68
C ALA A 81 12.75 -10.56 -16.08
N LEU A 82 13.62 -9.66 -16.53
CA LEU A 82 13.53 -9.04 -17.86
C LEU A 82 13.96 -10.01 -18.95
N VAL A 83 15.03 -10.76 -18.70
CA VAL A 83 15.49 -11.84 -19.60
C VAL A 83 14.46 -12.97 -19.62
N LEU A 84 13.84 -13.27 -18.47
CA LEU A 84 12.75 -14.21 -18.35
C LEU A 84 11.53 -13.78 -19.20
N GLY A 85 11.15 -12.49 -19.15
CA GLY A 85 10.05 -11.94 -19.97
C GLY A 85 10.31 -12.12 -21.48
N LEU A 86 11.50 -11.76 -21.92
CA LEU A 86 11.91 -11.92 -23.34
C LEU A 86 11.94 -13.41 -23.73
N LEU A 87 12.54 -14.23 -22.87
CA LEU A 87 12.67 -15.67 -23.09
C LEU A 87 11.27 -16.37 -23.15
N VAL A 88 10.30 -15.89 -22.38
CA VAL A 88 8.90 -16.35 -22.42
C VAL A 88 8.28 -16.16 -23.80
N PHE A 89 8.50 -15.01 -24.45
CA PHE A 89 7.99 -14.75 -25.79
C PHE A 89 8.63 -15.69 -26.82
N PHE A 90 9.95 -15.86 -26.79
CA PHE A 90 10.64 -16.78 -27.70
C PHE A 90 10.25 -18.24 -27.48
N LEU A 91 10.12 -18.67 -26.22
CA LEU A 91 9.67 -20.01 -25.88
C LEU A 91 8.25 -20.29 -26.34
N ASN A 92 7.31 -19.35 -26.12
CA ASN A 92 5.94 -19.51 -26.63
C ASN A 92 5.90 -19.53 -28.15
N GLY A 93 6.70 -18.73 -28.84
CA GLY A 93 6.87 -18.79 -30.28
C GLY A 93 7.40 -20.15 -30.75
N SER A 94 8.42 -20.67 -30.07
CA SER A 94 8.96 -22.02 -30.35
C SER A 94 7.93 -23.14 -30.10
N LEU A 95 7.13 -23.05 -29.02
CA LEU A 95 6.04 -23.98 -28.74
C LEU A 95 4.96 -23.97 -29.83
N LEU A 96 4.65 -22.77 -30.37
CA LEU A 96 3.72 -22.64 -31.48
C LEU A 96 4.29 -23.32 -32.76
N LEU A 97 5.55 -23.08 -33.11
CA LEU A 97 6.19 -23.74 -34.26
C LEU A 97 6.20 -25.26 -34.10
N ILE A 98 6.47 -25.77 -32.91
CA ILE A 98 6.37 -27.22 -32.63
C ILE A 98 4.91 -27.69 -32.79
N ALA A 99 3.94 -26.92 -32.26
CA ALA A 99 2.51 -27.27 -32.41
C ALA A 99 2.08 -27.31 -33.87
N LEU A 100 2.55 -26.38 -34.70
CA LEU A 100 2.28 -26.36 -36.13
C LEU A 100 2.91 -27.56 -36.85
N ARG A 101 4.11 -27.99 -36.44
CA ARG A 101 4.75 -29.24 -36.98
C ARG A 101 4.06 -30.53 -36.57
N LEU A 102 3.29 -30.50 -35.46
CA LEU A 102 2.51 -31.67 -35.03
C LEU A 102 1.16 -31.79 -35.76
N ILE A 103 0.83 -30.85 -36.64
CA ILE A 103 -0.38 -30.93 -37.46
C ILE A 103 -0.16 -32.00 -38.53
N PRO A 104 -1.10 -32.97 -38.70
CA PRO A 104 -1.02 -33.93 -39.76
C PRO A 104 -0.95 -33.24 -41.12
N ASP A 105 -0.16 -33.81 -42.05
CA ASP A 105 0.05 -33.31 -43.42
C ASP A 105 0.86 -31.99 -43.55
N GLY A 106 1.51 -31.49 -42.49
CA GLY A 106 2.44 -30.34 -42.58
C GLY A 106 1.83 -29.01 -43.03
N ARG A 107 0.52 -28.82 -42.80
CA ARG A 107 -0.27 -27.70 -43.34
C ARG A 107 -0.10 -26.37 -42.59
N GLY A 108 0.51 -26.35 -41.44
CA GLY A 108 0.73 -25.11 -40.67
C GLY A 108 2.15 -24.56 -40.86
N ALA A 109 2.29 -23.36 -41.37
CA ALA A 109 3.56 -22.67 -41.51
C ALA A 109 3.50 -21.24 -40.90
N ALA A 110 4.56 -20.85 -40.24
CA ALA A 110 4.75 -19.48 -39.76
C ALA A 110 6.25 -19.15 -39.72
N ASP A 111 6.61 -17.95 -40.06
CA ASP A 111 7.95 -17.43 -39.83
C ASP A 111 8.20 -17.32 -38.31
N PRO A 112 9.46 -17.48 -37.85
CA PRO A 112 9.78 -17.43 -36.41
C PRO A 112 9.35 -16.15 -35.73
N GLN A 113 9.42 -14.99 -36.38
CA GLN A 113 9.00 -13.70 -35.86
C GLN A 113 7.45 -13.66 -35.73
N THR A 114 6.74 -14.07 -36.76
CA THR A 114 5.29 -14.15 -36.79
C THR A 114 4.77 -15.16 -35.77
N ALA A 115 5.45 -16.30 -35.58
CA ALA A 115 5.11 -17.30 -34.58
C ALA A 115 5.17 -16.73 -33.15
N VAL A 116 6.12 -15.84 -32.85
CA VAL A 116 6.19 -15.14 -31.54
C VAL A 116 4.98 -14.24 -31.35
N VAL A 117 4.58 -13.47 -32.36
CA VAL A 117 3.41 -12.58 -32.30
C VAL A 117 2.14 -13.39 -32.14
N VAL A 118 1.93 -14.43 -32.94
CA VAL A 118 0.75 -15.32 -32.87
C VAL A 118 0.67 -15.98 -31.49
N ALA A 119 1.77 -16.52 -30.98
CA ALA A 119 1.82 -17.16 -29.67
C ALA A 119 1.52 -16.17 -28.53
N ALA A 120 2.01 -14.93 -28.62
CA ALA A 120 1.72 -13.87 -27.64
C ALA A 120 0.24 -13.52 -27.63
N VAL A 121 -0.38 -13.30 -28.80
CA VAL A 121 -1.81 -12.98 -28.93
C VAL A 121 -2.66 -14.15 -28.46
N MET A 122 -2.36 -15.37 -28.85
CA MET A 122 -3.09 -16.57 -28.41
C MET A 122 -3.00 -16.76 -26.90
N SER A 123 -1.81 -16.59 -26.32
CA SER A 123 -1.61 -16.68 -24.87
C SER A 123 -2.40 -15.60 -24.12
N ALA A 124 -2.40 -14.38 -24.64
CA ALA A 124 -3.17 -13.26 -24.06
C ALA A 124 -4.68 -13.53 -24.14
N VAL A 125 -5.20 -13.96 -25.29
CA VAL A 125 -6.63 -14.25 -25.48
C VAL A 125 -7.08 -15.45 -24.65
N ALA A 126 -6.32 -16.54 -24.65
CA ALA A 126 -6.62 -17.72 -23.84
C ALA A 126 -6.66 -17.38 -22.34
N SER A 127 -5.74 -16.55 -21.91
CA SER A 127 -5.66 -16.08 -20.53
C SER A 127 -6.79 -15.11 -20.18
N ALA A 128 -7.10 -14.14 -21.04
CA ALA A 128 -8.22 -13.22 -20.86
C ALA A 128 -9.55 -14.00 -20.78
N THR A 129 -9.77 -14.97 -21.67
CA THR A 129 -10.95 -15.83 -21.67
C THR A 129 -11.03 -16.69 -20.42
N SER A 130 -9.92 -17.32 -20.01
CA SER A 130 -9.84 -18.10 -18.78
C SER A 130 -10.11 -17.23 -17.54
N THR A 131 -9.60 -16.00 -17.52
CA THR A 131 -9.80 -15.02 -16.45
C THR A 131 -11.25 -14.54 -16.43
N ALA A 132 -11.84 -14.21 -17.57
CA ALA A 132 -13.25 -13.80 -17.65
C ALA A 132 -14.19 -14.91 -17.16
N LEU A 133 -13.91 -16.16 -17.52
CA LEU A 133 -14.65 -17.33 -17.03
C LEU A 133 -14.37 -17.63 -15.54
N ALA A 134 -13.23 -17.19 -15.00
CA ALA A 134 -12.84 -17.37 -13.59
C ALA A 134 -13.32 -16.24 -12.69
N VAL A 135 -13.52 -15.03 -13.22
CA VAL A 135 -13.98 -13.84 -12.45
C VAL A 135 -15.36 -14.07 -11.81
N GLY A 136 -16.20 -14.96 -12.37
CA GLY A 136 -17.47 -15.36 -11.77
C GLY A 136 -17.38 -16.56 -10.82
N ASP A 137 -16.21 -17.17 -10.60
CA ASP A 137 -16.06 -18.40 -9.82
C ASP A 137 -15.05 -18.25 -8.66
N ASP A 138 -15.48 -17.59 -7.59
CA ASP A 138 -14.85 -17.65 -6.26
C ASP A 138 -14.53 -19.11 -5.85
N GLY A 139 -15.27 -20.07 -6.36
CA GLY A 139 -15.06 -21.50 -6.11
C GLY A 139 -13.78 -22.07 -6.70
N ALA A 140 -13.26 -21.54 -7.81
CA ALA A 140 -12.01 -22.04 -8.40
C ALA A 140 -10.79 -21.63 -7.56
N TYR A 141 -10.78 -20.39 -7.07
CA TYR A 141 -9.76 -19.89 -6.15
C TYR A 141 -9.80 -20.63 -4.81
N ARG A 142 -11.00 -20.83 -4.24
CA ARG A 142 -11.20 -21.64 -3.01
C ARG A 142 -10.67 -23.08 -3.19
N ARG A 143 -10.99 -23.73 -4.30
CA ARG A 143 -10.50 -25.10 -4.61
C ARG A 143 -8.99 -25.14 -4.78
N ARG A 144 -8.37 -24.06 -5.26
CA ARG A 144 -6.91 -23.95 -5.36
C ARG A 144 -6.28 -23.79 -3.98
N LEU A 145 -6.80 -22.90 -3.13
CA LEU A 145 -6.36 -22.71 -1.75
C LEU A 145 -6.49 -24.00 -0.94
N SER A 146 -7.63 -24.69 -1.01
CA SER A 146 -7.80 -25.98 -0.33
C SER A 146 -6.84 -27.06 -0.82
N ARG A 147 -6.54 -27.10 -2.13
CA ARG A 147 -5.53 -28.04 -2.67
C ARG A 147 -4.11 -27.70 -2.23
N LEU A 148 -3.76 -26.43 -2.13
CA LEU A 148 -2.47 -25.98 -1.61
C LEU A 148 -2.35 -26.33 -0.12
N ALA A 149 -3.38 -26.06 0.68
CA ALA A 149 -3.43 -26.42 2.09
C ALA A 149 -3.29 -27.93 2.32
N VAL A 150 -4.03 -28.75 1.56
CA VAL A 150 -3.93 -30.23 1.63
C VAL A 150 -2.57 -30.75 1.19
N ARG A 151 -1.97 -30.19 0.12
CA ARG A 151 -0.62 -30.56 -0.31
C ARG A 151 0.44 -30.19 0.72
N ARG A 152 0.28 -29.08 1.40
CA ARG A 152 1.22 -28.63 2.42
C ARG A 152 1.08 -29.46 3.70
N ARG A 153 -0.15 -29.77 4.15
CA ARG A 153 -0.41 -30.73 5.25
C ARG A 153 0.27 -32.09 5.00
N ARG A 154 0.19 -32.61 3.78
CA ARG A 154 0.86 -33.88 3.40
C ARG A 154 2.37 -33.80 3.38
N ARG A 155 2.97 -32.61 3.20
CA ARG A 155 4.44 -32.41 3.19
C ARG A 155 5.03 -32.19 4.58
N THR A 156 4.27 -31.61 5.49
CA THR A 156 4.73 -31.29 6.87
C THR A 156 4.47 -32.42 7.87
N GLY A 157 3.78 -33.50 7.47
CA GLY A 157 3.39 -34.56 8.38
C GLY A 157 2.27 -34.14 9.34
N GLU A 158 1.63 -35.08 10.01
CA GLU A 158 0.59 -34.80 11.01
C GLU A 158 1.12 -34.09 12.28
N ASP A 159 2.44 -34.04 12.48
CA ASP A 159 3.10 -33.41 13.63
C ASP A 159 3.21 -31.86 13.54
N GLY A 160 2.79 -31.26 12.45
CA GLY A 160 2.77 -29.79 12.23
C GLY A 160 1.61 -29.06 12.90
N ARG A 161 0.97 -29.60 13.94
CA ARG A 161 0.10 -28.85 14.84
C ARG A 161 0.98 -28.01 15.76
N HIS A 162 1.29 -26.78 15.35
CA HIS A 162 1.69 -25.76 16.31
C HIS A 162 0.53 -25.67 17.32
N GLY A 163 0.74 -26.21 18.50
CA GLY A 163 -0.26 -26.53 19.51
C GLY A 163 -1.37 -25.50 19.67
N GLY A 164 -2.47 -25.70 19.02
CA GLY A 164 -3.78 -25.08 19.28
C GLY A 164 -3.91 -23.55 19.28
N LEU A 165 -2.82 -22.81 19.33
CA LEU A 165 -2.80 -21.37 19.51
C LEU A 165 -3.02 -20.60 18.19
N PRO A 166 -3.95 -19.61 18.16
CA PRO A 166 -4.22 -18.85 16.97
C PRO A 166 -3.05 -17.93 16.58
N GLY A 167 -2.83 -17.71 15.28
CA GLY A 167 -1.96 -16.67 14.77
C GLY A 167 -2.72 -15.34 14.61
N THR A 168 -1.97 -14.26 14.36
CA THR A 168 -2.54 -12.93 14.12
C THR A 168 -2.07 -12.37 12.79
N VAL A 169 -3.00 -11.81 12.03
CA VAL A 169 -2.73 -11.07 10.79
C VAL A 169 -3.13 -9.63 10.99
N PHE A 170 -2.19 -8.72 10.90
CA PHE A 170 -2.38 -7.28 10.87
C PHE A 170 -2.38 -6.81 9.42
N LEU A 171 -3.48 -6.21 8.98
CA LEU A 171 -3.61 -5.64 7.65
C LEU A 171 -3.75 -4.12 7.77
N GLN A 172 -2.73 -3.40 7.36
CA GLN A 172 -2.77 -1.96 7.22
C GLN A 172 -3.50 -1.60 5.92
N LEU A 173 -4.49 -0.74 6.01
CA LEU A 173 -5.13 -0.08 4.87
C LEU A 173 -4.62 1.35 4.85
N ASP A 174 -3.55 1.57 4.08
CA ASP A 174 -2.79 2.80 4.07
C ASP A 174 -3.64 4.03 3.74
N GLY A 175 -3.53 5.08 4.55
CA GLY A 175 -4.20 6.35 4.36
C GLY A 175 -5.72 6.37 4.61
N VAL A 176 -6.31 5.27 5.09
CA VAL A 176 -7.77 5.19 5.31
C VAL A 176 -8.14 5.80 6.67
N GLY A 177 -8.77 6.98 6.66
CA GLY A 177 -9.29 7.61 7.88
C GLY A 177 -10.47 6.82 8.49
N HIS A 178 -10.64 6.94 9.81
CA HIS A 178 -11.70 6.26 10.55
C HIS A 178 -13.10 6.59 9.98
N ARG A 179 -13.39 7.87 9.71
CA ARG A 179 -14.67 8.31 9.16
C ARG A 179 -14.89 7.79 7.74
N VAL A 180 -13.84 7.84 6.90
CA VAL A 180 -13.90 7.29 5.54
C VAL A 180 -14.28 5.82 5.56
N LEU A 181 -13.73 5.04 6.50
CA LEU A 181 -14.09 3.63 6.66
C LEU A 181 -15.55 3.45 7.09
N GLN A 182 -16.00 4.23 8.08
CA GLN A 182 -17.40 4.20 8.54
C GLN A 182 -18.38 4.52 7.40
N ASP A 183 -18.12 5.60 6.67
CA ASP A 183 -18.95 6.01 5.53
C ASP A 183 -18.98 4.92 4.45
N ALA A 184 -17.82 4.32 4.13
CA ALA A 184 -17.72 3.24 3.14
C ALA A 184 -18.48 1.97 3.57
N VAL A 185 -18.51 1.66 4.85
CA VAL A 185 -19.28 0.55 5.43
C VAL A 185 -20.77 0.87 5.35
N ALA A 186 -21.19 2.07 5.79
CA ALA A 186 -22.58 2.53 5.76
C ALA A 186 -23.14 2.59 4.32
N ASP A 187 -22.33 3.03 3.35
CA ASP A 187 -22.67 3.06 1.92
C ASP A 187 -22.71 1.67 1.27
N GLY A 188 -22.39 0.60 2.01
CA GLY A 188 -22.37 -0.78 1.50
C GLY A 188 -21.21 -1.08 0.53
N LEU A 189 -20.19 -0.24 0.48
CA LEU A 189 -19.00 -0.44 -0.36
C LEU A 189 -18.10 -1.55 0.19
N MET A 190 -18.15 -1.81 1.51
CA MET A 190 -17.32 -2.77 2.22
C MET A 190 -18.17 -3.83 2.96
N PRO A 191 -18.89 -4.70 2.23
CA PRO A 191 -19.84 -5.64 2.82
C PRO A 191 -19.20 -6.68 3.75
N ARG A 192 -17.92 -7.00 3.58
CA ARG A 192 -17.23 -7.92 4.50
C ARG A 192 -17.00 -7.25 5.85
N LEU A 193 -16.51 -6.01 5.85
CA LEU A 193 -16.32 -5.25 7.08
C LEU A 193 -17.65 -4.94 7.76
N ALA A 194 -18.68 -4.56 7.00
CA ALA A 194 -20.04 -4.39 7.51
C ALA A 194 -20.50 -5.63 8.29
N SER A 195 -20.32 -6.82 7.72
CA SER A 195 -20.70 -8.07 8.39
C SER A 195 -19.91 -8.33 9.68
N TRP A 196 -18.67 -7.86 9.79
CA TRP A 196 -17.85 -8.00 10.99
C TRP A 196 -18.24 -7.00 12.09
N LEU A 197 -18.74 -5.83 11.69
CA LEU A 197 -19.26 -4.82 12.61
C LEU A 197 -20.73 -5.04 13.01
N GLY A 198 -21.39 -6.06 12.44
CA GLY A 198 -22.81 -6.34 12.70
C GLY A 198 -23.75 -5.37 11.99
N GLU A 199 -23.26 -4.63 11.01
CA GLU A 199 -24.05 -3.70 10.22
C GLU A 199 -24.69 -4.42 9.04
N SER A 200 -26.02 -4.26 8.89
CA SER A 200 -26.70 -4.70 7.67
C SER A 200 -26.50 -3.67 6.58
N PRO A 201 -26.10 -4.04 5.35
CA PRO A 201 -26.03 -3.11 4.24
C PRO A 201 -27.42 -2.48 4.05
N THR A 202 -27.56 -1.20 4.33
CA THR A 202 -28.78 -0.46 4.03
C THR A 202 -28.95 -0.50 2.52
N GLY A 203 -29.96 -1.23 2.05
CA GLY A 203 -30.26 -1.40 0.62
C GLY A 203 -30.65 -0.09 -0.04
N THR A 204 -29.67 0.71 -0.41
CA THR A 204 -29.84 1.82 -1.33
C THR A 204 -29.28 1.40 -2.69
N ASN A 205 -30.21 1.33 -3.64
CA ASN A 205 -30.00 0.97 -5.03
C ASN A 205 -28.74 1.55 -5.65
N ALA A 206 -27.82 0.69 -6.07
CA ALA A 206 -26.72 1.00 -6.97
C ALA A 206 -27.22 1.27 -8.40
N THR A 207 -28.06 2.28 -8.59
CA THR A 207 -28.35 2.88 -9.89
C THR A 207 -28.76 4.33 -9.67
N GLY A 208 -27.78 5.24 -9.74
CA GLY A 208 -28.04 6.67 -9.86
C GLY A 208 -28.76 6.99 -11.18
N LYS A 209 -30.07 6.98 -11.16
CA LYS A 209 -30.92 7.69 -12.11
C LYS A 209 -31.79 8.65 -11.32
N ASN A 210 -31.43 9.92 -11.37
CA ASN A 210 -32.35 11.01 -11.06
C ASN A 210 -33.58 10.89 -11.97
N SER A 211 -34.69 10.44 -11.43
CA SER A 211 -35.99 10.56 -12.06
C SER A 211 -36.74 11.71 -11.42
N THR A 212 -36.62 12.90 -12.00
CA THR A 212 -37.66 13.93 -11.91
C THR A 212 -38.86 13.44 -12.71
N GLY A 213 -39.89 12.94 -12.03
CA GLY A 213 -41.09 12.50 -12.73
C GLY A 213 -42.25 12.31 -11.75
N LYS A 214 -43.23 13.17 -11.93
CA LYS A 214 -44.53 13.30 -11.26
C LYS A 214 -45.16 11.98 -10.78
N SER A 215 -45.59 11.96 -9.51
CA SER A 215 -46.51 10.96 -8.94
C SER A 215 -47.88 10.97 -9.63
N PRO A 216 -48.45 9.79 -9.89
CA PRO A 216 -49.91 9.66 -9.93
C PRO A 216 -50.40 9.05 -8.60
N ALA A 217 -51.40 9.70 -8.03
CA ALA A 217 -52.13 9.23 -6.85
C ALA A 217 -52.84 7.89 -7.12
N GLY A 218 -52.55 6.87 -6.27
CA GLY A 218 -53.20 5.57 -6.34
C GLY A 218 -53.00 4.74 -5.09
N LYS A 219 -53.96 4.77 -4.22
CA LYS A 219 -54.36 3.85 -3.13
C LYS A 219 -53.28 2.94 -2.52
N SER A 220 -52.83 3.36 -1.34
CA SER A 220 -52.04 2.55 -0.40
C SER A 220 -52.91 1.44 0.19
N ARG A 221 -52.53 0.17 -0.03
CA ARG A 221 -52.78 -0.91 0.91
C ARG A 221 -51.59 -0.99 1.87
N GLY A 222 -51.85 -0.71 3.15
CA GLY A 222 -50.84 -0.80 4.19
C GLY A 222 -50.37 -2.26 4.36
N THR A 223 -49.12 -2.49 4.01
CA THR A 223 -48.32 -3.58 4.58
C THR A 223 -47.42 -2.92 5.61
N CYS A 224 -47.55 -3.32 6.85
CA CYS A 224 -46.67 -2.95 7.94
C CYS A 224 -45.25 -3.19 7.48
N ALA A 225 -44.43 -2.13 7.49
CA ALA A 225 -42.98 -2.26 7.36
C ALA A 225 -42.55 -3.11 8.58
N GLY A 226 -42.16 -4.35 8.33
CA GLY A 226 -41.51 -5.17 9.35
C GLY A 226 -40.24 -4.46 9.76
N ASP A 227 -39.98 -4.44 11.05
CA ASP A 227 -38.71 -3.97 11.59
C ASP A 227 -37.56 -4.65 10.82
N PRO A 228 -36.50 -3.92 10.49
CA PRO A 228 -35.36 -4.51 9.79
C PRO A 228 -34.84 -5.69 10.61
N GLU A 229 -34.72 -6.88 9.99
CA GLU A 229 -34.14 -8.02 10.68
C GLU A 229 -32.82 -7.63 11.33
N PRO A 230 -32.59 -7.95 12.61
CA PRO A 230 -31.33 -7.64 13.27
C PRO A 230 -30.17 -8.26 12.49
N GLY A 231 -29.15 -7.45 12.16
CA GLY A 231 -27.95 -7.91 11.51
C GLY A 231 -27.23 -9.00 12.30
N PRO A 232 -26.29 -9.73 11.71
CA PRO A 232 -25.51 -10.72 12.44
C PRO A 232 -24.80 -10.03 13.63
N PRO A 233 -24.60 -10.72 14.77
CA PRO A 233 -23.90 -10.12 15.91
C PRO A 233 -22.49 -9.67 15.49
N PRO A 234 -22.03 -8.51 15.98
CA PRO A 234 -20.70 -8.01 15.66
C PRO A 234 -19.62 -8.98 16.14
N THR A 235 -18.59 -9.17 15.33
CA THR A 235 -17.42 -9.98 15.68
C THR A 235 -16.17 -9.13 15.91
N HIS A 236 -16.20 -7.88 15.46
CA HIS A 236 -15.12 -6.91 15.58
C HIS A 236 -15.65 -5.61 16.18
N ARG A 237 -14.74 -4.86 16.77
CA ARG A 237 -14.93 -3.47 17.18
C ARG A 237 -14.09 -2.56 16.31
N LEU A 238 -14.55 -1.35 16.08
CA LEU A 238 -13.86 -0.30 15.34
C LEU A 238 -13.65 0.88 16.29
N VAL A 239 -12.40 1.35 16.43
CA VAL A 239 -12.06 2.51 17.23
C VAL A 239 -11.15 3.44 16.43
N PRO A 240 -11.27 4.76 16.59
CA PRO A 240 -10.28 5.70 16.08
C PRO A 240 -9.02 5.66 16.95
N TRP A 241 -7.90 6.06 16.36
CA TRP A 241 -6.72 6.46 17.12
C TRP A 241 -6.16 7.74 16.52
N ARG A 242 -5.30 8.45 17.27
CA ARG A 242 -4.77 9.73 16.85
C ARG A 242 -3.28 9.61 16.58
N THR A 243 -2.84 10.13 15.42
CA THR A 243 -1.42 10.17 15.06
C THR A 243 -0.67 11.23 15.86
N ASP A 244 0.65 11.15 15.83
CA ASP A 244 1.54 12.27 16.20
C ASP A 244 1.42 13.41 15.15
N TRP A 245 2.14 14.53 15.33
CA TRP A 245 2.10 15.63 14.36
C TRP A 245 2.45 15.16 12.94
N SER A 246 3.51 14.35 12.79
CA SER A 246 3.84 13.72 11.52
C SER A 246 2.87 12.56 11.22
N SER A 247 1.68 12.87 10.68
CA SER A 247 0.70 11.88 10.20
C SER A 247 1.14 11.28 8.88
N GLN A 248 2.23 10.51 8.92
CA GLN A 248 2.95 9.96 7.75
C GLN A 248 3.19 8.47 7.93
N THR A 249 3.16 7.69 6.83
CA THR A 249 3.45 6.25 6.84
C THR A 249 4.80 5.95 7.48
N GLY A 250 5.84 6.76 7.16
CA GLY A 250 7.18 6.56 7.73
C GLY A 250 7.23 6.67 9.25
N ALA A 251 6.56 7.66 9.83
CA ALA A 251 6.50 7.84 11.28
C ALA A 251 5.59 6.79 11.94
N SER A 252 4.36 6.64 11.43
CA SER A 252 3.37 5.73 12.02
C SER A 252 3.81 4.27 11.93
N GLN A 253 4.27 3.82 10.76
CA GLN A 253 4.66 2.43 10.58
C GLN A 253 5.94 2.07 11.37
N LEU A 254 6.90 3.01 11.51
CA LEU A 254 8.06 2.81 12.36
C LEU A 254 7.65 2.61 13.83
N GLY A 255 6.78 3.51 14.34
CA GLY A 255 6.25 3.42 15.70
C GLY A 255 5.47 2.12 15.92
N ILE A 256 4.57 1.74 14.99
CA ILE A 256 3.76 0.51 15.08
C ILE A 256 4.63 -0.75 15.05
N LEU A 257 5.65 -0.81 14.18
CA LEU A 257 6.46 -2.02 13.99
C LEU A 257 7.63 -2.15 14.96
N HIS A 258 8.20 -1.03 15.43
CA HIS A 258 9.41 -1.03 16.27
C HIS A 258 9.25 -0.30 17.61
N GLY A 259 8.04 0.16 17.94
CA GLY A 259 7.72 0.77 19.24
C GLY A 259 8.27 2.17 19.45
N SER A 260 8.89 2.80 18.46
CA SER A 260 9.31 4.20 18.52
C SER A 260 9.35 4.85 17.14
N ASN A 261 8.76 6.05 17.05
CA ASN A 261 8.89 6.95 15.92
C ASN A 261 9.56 8.28 16.33
N HIS A 262 10.33 8.24 17.41
CA HIS A 262 11.09 9.40 17.86
C HIS A 262 12.04 9.84 16.75
N ASP A 263 12.14 11.16 16.58
CA ASP A 263 13.00 11.79 15.59
C ASP A 263 12.63 11.54 14.11
N VAL A 264 11.32 11.36 13.86
CA VAL A 264 10.74 11.36 12.52
C VAL A 264 9.77 12.52 12.36
N PRO A 265 10.29 13.76 12.16
CA PRO A 265 9.48 14.97 12.19
C PRO A 265 8.56 15.13 10.98
N ALA A 266 8.86 14.47 9.87
CA ALA A 266 8.09 14.51 8.63
C ALA A 266 8.43 13.30 7.73
N PHE A 267 7.84 13.25 6.52
CA PHE A 267 8.21 12.25 5.51
C PHE A 267 9.64 12.48 4.99
N ARG A 268 10.04 13.76 4.85
CA ARG A 268 11.40 14.16 4.46
C ARG A 268 11.86 15.36 5.26
N TRP A 269 13.11 15.34 5.72
CA TRP A 269 13.73 16.41 6.50
C TRP A 269 15.22 16.48 6.24
N TYR A 270 15.83 17.61 6.63
CA TYR A 270 17.25 17.84 6.56
C TYR A 270 17.89 17.66 7.94
N GLU A 271 18.86 16.77 8.05
CA GLU A 271 19.68 16.59 9.25
C GLU A 271 20.93 17.44 9.16
N LYS A 272 21.04 18.46 10.01
CA LYS A 272 22.14 19.44 10.00
C LYS A 272 23.47 18.83 10.39
N ASP A 273 23.50 17.88 11.31
CA ASP A 273 24.69 17.18 11.80
C ASP A 273 25.32 16.29 10.72
N THR A 274 24.51 15.68 9.89
CA THR A 274 24.96 14.80 8.80
C THR A 274 25.06 15.51 7.45
N GLY A 275 24.46 16.68 7.31
CA GLY A 275 24.35 17.43 6.04
C GLY A 275 23.47 16.74 5.00
N ARG A 276 22.55 15.87 5.40
CA ARG A 276 21.80 14.97 4.52
C ARG A 276 20.29 15.19 4.58
N ILE A 277 19.63 14.91 3.45
CA ILE A 277 18.18 14.86 3.38
C ILE A 277 17.73 13.42 3.63
N MET A 278 17.02 13.22 4.76
CA MET A 278 16.33 11.97 5.07
C MET A 278 15.00 11.93 4.33
N VAL A 279 14.66 10.75 3.80
CA VAL A 279 13.37 10.48 3.15
C VAL A 279 12.91 9.09 3.56
N SER A 280 11.77 9.00 4.24
CA SER A 280 11.32 7.75 4.90
C SER A 280 11.19 6.56 3.95
N ASN A 281 10.86 6.80 2.67
CA ASN A 281 10.73 5.75 1.65
C ASN A 281 11.99 5.51 0.81
N ARG A 282 13.15 5.98 1.24
CA ARG A 282 14.45 5.59 0.65
C ARG A 282 15.05 4.44 1.45
N PRO A 283 15.56 3.37 0.80
CA PRO A 283 16.10 2.19 1.48
C PRO A 283 17.15 2.48 2.56
N ALA A 284 18.11 3.36 2.26
CA ALA A 284 19.15 3.73 3.21
C ALA A 284 18.59 4.49 4.42
N SER A 285 17.69 5.45 4.18
CA SER A 285 17.01 6.21 5.25
C SER A 285 16.14 5.30 6.09
N ALA A 286 15.32 4.43 5.46
CA ALA A 286 14.47 3.48 6.17
C ALA A 286 15.30 2.51 7.05
N ALA A 287 16.42 2.01 6.53
CA ALA A 287 17.33 1.16 7.31
C ALA A 287 17.95 1.89 8.50
N ARG A 288 18.27 3.19 8.35
CA ARG A 288 18.79 4.03 9.43
C ARG A 288 17.74 4.32 10.49
N LEU A 289 16.53 4.68 10.08
CA LEU A 289 15.40 4.93 10.99
C LEU A 289 15.04 3.68 11.80
N GLN A 290 14.96 2.52 11.16
CA GLN A 290 14.72 1.26 11.84
C GLN A 290 15.81 0.96 12.88
N ARG A 291 17.08 1.19 12.57
CA ARG A 291 18.18 1.00 13.52
C ARG A 291 18.06 1.93 14.71
N ARG A 292 17.80 3.24 14.49
CA ARG A 292 17.58 4.22 15.57
C ARG A 292 16.41 3.79 16.49
N ALA A 293 15.32 3.29 15.92
CA ALA A 293 14.18 2.81 16.71
C ALA A 293 14.55 1.60 17.57
N ILE A 294 15.26 0.60 17.01
CA ILE A 294 15.74 -0.59 17.74
C ILE A 294 16.72 -0.19 18.85
N GLU A 295 17.69 0.68 18.57
CA GLU A 295 18.65 1.18 19.55
C GLU A 295 17.96 1.90 20.71
N ARG A 296 16.91 2.67 20.41
CA ARG A 296 16.15 3.43 21.41
C ARG A 296 15.26 2.54 22.29
N THR A 297 14.58 1.57 21.70
CA THR A 297 13.62 0.70 22.41
C THR A 297 14.28 -0.52 23.06
N GLY A 298 15.40 -0.98 22.53
CA GLY A 298 15.98 -2.27 22.88
C GLY A 298 15.15 -3.47 22.36
N ASP A 299 14.11 -3.21 21.54
CA ASP A 299 13.19 -4.21 21.01
C ASP A 299 13.43 -4.41 19.52
N GLY A 300 13.58 -5.66 19.10
CA GLY A 300 13.75 -6.03 17.68
C GLY A 300 12.52 -5.72 16.80
N GLY A 301 11.36 -5.56 17.42
CA GLY A 301 10.09 -5.23 16.74
C GLY A 301 8.98 -6.26 16.95
N LEU A 302 7.78 -5.87 16.52
CA LEU A 302 6.52 -6.60 16.70
C LEU A 302 6.52 -8.04 16.14
N LEU A 303 7.36 -8.33 15.13
CA LEU A 303 7.34 -9.56 14.35
C LEU A 303 8.55 -10.47 14.58
N THR A 304 9.28 -10.30 15.67
CA THR A 304 10.52 -11.03 15.96
C THR A 304 10.34 -12.55 16.13
N PHE A 305 9.12 -13.02 16.43
CA PHE A 305 8.87 -14.45 16.66
C PHE A 305 8.04 -15.06 15.52
N ASP A 306 8.69 -15.79 14.62
CA ASP A 306 8.09 -16.45 13.46
C ASP A 306 7.18 -15.52 12.66
N GLY A 307 7.64 -14.26 12.54
CA GLY A 307 6.88 -13.19 11.91
C GLY A 307 7.11 -13.05 10.42
N ALA A 308 6.16 -12.42 9.74
CA ALA A 308 6.26 -12.05 8.33
C ALA A 308 5.85 -10.59 8.10
N SER A 309 6.66 -9.84 7.34
CA SER A 309 6.43 -8.44 6.96
C SER A 309 6.26 -8.35 5.43
N ARG A 310 5.19 -7.69 4.97
CA ARG A 310 4.76 -7.69 3.56
C ARG A 310 4.33 -6.29 3.11
N GLY A 311 5.02 -5.70 2.13
CA GLY A 311 4.67 -4.39 1.58
C GLY A 311 5.03 -3.21 2.49
N ASN A 312 5.87 -3.39 3.50
CA ASN A 312 6.16 -2.40 4.53
C ASN A 312 7.43 -1.61 4.26
N LEU A 313 7.53 -0.42 4.86
CA LEU A 313 8.80 0.32 4.89
C LEU A 313 9.83 -0.38 5.79
N PHE A 314 9.39 -0.97 6.90
CA PHE A 314 10.25 -1.54 7.94
C PHE A 314 9.98 -3.03 8.15
N THR A 315 10.96 -3.73 8.74
CA THR A 315 10.87 -5.18 8.92
C THR A 315 9.99 -5.60 10.08
N GLY A 316 9.86 -4.78 11.13
CA GLY A 316 9.25 -5.19 12.40
C GLY A 316 9.98 -6.37 13.08
N GLY A 317 11.24 -6.63 12.73
CA GLY A 317 11.99 -7.78 13.23
C GLY A 317 11.65 -9.13 12.59
N ALA A 318 10.85 -9.15 11.51
CA ALA A 318 10.36 -10.37 10.89
C ALA A 318 11.44 -11.18 10.18
N ASP A 319 11.37 -12.52 10.30
CA ASP A 319 12.22 -13.45 9.55
C ASP A 319 11.84 -13.58 8.08
N GLN A 320 10.55 -13.40 7.77
CA GLN A 320 10.02 -13.54 6.41
C GLN A 320 9.64 -12.19 5.84
N LEU A 321 10.31 -11.81 4.76
CA LEU A 321 10.22 -10.49 4.17
C LEU A 321 9.82 -10.56 2.69
N ALA A 322 8.90 -9.70 2.25
CA ALA A 322 8.62 -9.45 0.84
C ALA A 322 8.14 -8.01 0.62
N LEU A 323 8.75 -7.32 -0.34
CA LEU A 323 8.51 -5.91 -0.62
C LEU A 323 8.74 -5.02 0.63
N VAL A 324 9.81 -5.28 1.38
CA VAL A 324 10.20 -4.48 2.54
C VAL A 324 11.37 -3.57 2.17
N LEU A 325 11.20 -2.28 2.43
CA LEU A 325 12.10 -1.25 1.91
C LEU A 325 13.42 -1.16 2.68
N SER A 326 13.40 -1.22 4.02
CA SER A 326 14.59 -1.03 4.86
C SER A 326 15.72 -2.05 4.59
N ILE A 327 15.41 -3.16 3.94
CA ILE A 327 16.39 -4.18 3.54
C ILE A 327 16.69 -4.18 2.03
N ALA A 328 16.04 -3.31 1.26
CA ALA A 328 16.19 -3.30 -0.21
C ALA A 328 17.60 -2.90 -0.66
N ALA A 329 18.33 -2.14 0.16
CA ALA A 329 19.72 -1.78 -0.08
C ALA A 329 20.71 -2.94 0.14
N ARG A 330 20.30 -4.03 0.82
CA ARG A 330 21.18 -5.18 1.09
C ARG A 330 21.45 -5.99 -0.18
N ARG A 331 22.72 -6.38 -0.38
CA ARG A 331 23.18 -7.12 -1.57
C ARG A 331 23.05 -8.63 -1.43
N GLY A 332 22.87 -9.35 -2.55
CA GLY A 332 22.98 -10.80 -2.64
C GLY A 332 21.88 -11.58 -1.87
N ARG A 333 22.29 -12.69 -1.22
CA ARG A 333 21.40 -13.59 -0.47
C ARG A 333 20.75 -12.94 0.76
N ALA A 334 21.30 -11.84 1.26
CA ALA A 334 20.73 -11.09 2.38
C ALA A 334 19.41 -10.37 2.01
N ASN A 335 19.14 -10.15 0.72
CA ASN A 335 17.90 -9.52 0.28
C ASN A 335 16.79 -10.55 0.08
N ARG A 336 16.17 -11.00 1.19
CA ARG A 336 15.05 -11.96 1.18
C ARG A 336 13.72 -11.34 0.74
N SER A 337 13.65 -10.01 0.61
CA SER A 337 12.43 -9.28 0.19
C SER A 337 11.91 -9.71 -1.18
N ARG A 338 12.78 -10.21 -2.04
CA ARG A 338 12.44 -10.63 -3.42
C ARG A 338 11.71 -11.97 -3.50
N ALA A 339 11.87 -12.84 -2.52
CA ALA A 339 11.36 -14.21 -2.59
C ALA A 339 9.83 -14.27 -2.78
N GLY A 340 9.06 -13.38 -2.14
CA GLY A 340 7.60 -13.33 -2.28
C GLY A 340 7.17 -12.88 -3.66
N TYR A 341 7.85 -11.89 -4.26
CA TYR A 341 7.58 -11.40 -5.61
C TYR A 341 7.81 -12.51 -6.66
N PHE A 342 8.97 -13.17 -6.59
CA PHE A 342 9.25 -14.29 -7.49
C PHE A 342 8.30 -15.47 -7.31
N ALA A 343 7.93 -15.79 -6.07
CA ALA A 343 6.98 -16.87 -5.82
C ALA A 343 5.60 -16.58 -6.43
N TYR A 344 5.15 -15.33 -6.43
CA TYR A 344 3.90 -14.93 -7.06
C TYR A 344 3.95 -15.06 -8.59
N PHE A 345 4.96 -14.47 -9.23
CA PHE A 345 5.10 -14.45 -10.69
C PHE A 345 5.62 -15.77 -11.30
N SER A 346 6.10 -16.69 -10.47
CA SER A 346 6.44 -18.04 -10.93
C SER A 346 5.23 -18.86 -11.37
N ASP A 347 4.01 -18.42 -11.04
CA ASP A 347 2.77 -18.99 -11.58
C ASP A 347 2.31 -18.16 -12.79
N PRO A 348 2.34 -18.71 -14.00
CA PRO A 348 1.96 -18.00 -15.23
C PRO A 348 0.54 -17.43 -15.19
N ALA A 349 -0.40 -18.10 -14.52
CA ALA A 349 -1.77 -17.62 -14.41
C ALA A 349 -1.85 -16.35 -13.56
N ASN A 350 -1.03 -16.22 -12.52
CA ASN A 350 -0.94 -14.99 -11.74
C ASN A 350 -0.31 -13.87 -12.58
N ALA A 351 0.80 -14.17 -13.27
CA ALA A 351 1.48 -13.19 -14.11
C ALA A 351 0.54 -12.58 -15.16
N VAL A 352 -0.15 -13.42 -15.91
CA VAL A 352 -1.06 -12.95 -16.97
C VAL A 352 -2.25 -12.20 -16.38
N ARG A 353 -2.87 -12.70 -15.30
CA ARG A 353 -3.98 -12.00 -14.63
C ARG A 353 -3.54 -10.60 -14.18
N THR A 354 -2.36 -10.50 -13.61
CA THR A 354 -1.83 -9.21 -13.13
C THR A 354 -1.55 -8.28 -14.30
N VAL A 355 -0.95 -8.75 -15.41
CA VAL A 355 -0.71 -7.94 -16.60
C VAL A 355 -2.02 -7.43 -17.20
N VAL A 356 -3.03 -8.28 -17.39
CA VAL A 356 -4.35 -7.86 -17.90
C VAL A 356 -5.02 -6.86 -16.97
N SER A 357 -4.97 -7.12 -15.65
CA SER A 357 -5.55 -6.21 -14.65
C SER A 357 -4.80 -4.88 -14.61
N PHE A 358 -3.48 -4.89 -14.75
CA PHE A 358 -2.62 -3.71 -14.81
C PHE A 358 -2.97 -2.83 -16.03
N VAL A 359 -3.03 -3.42 -17.23
CA VAL A 359 -3.42 -2.69 -18.45
C VAL A 359 -4.84 -2.14 -18.33
N ALA A 360 -5.77 -2.91 -17.79
CA ALA A 360 -7.13 -2.46 -17.55
C ALA A 360 -7.21 -1.30 -16.55
N ASP A 361 -6.36 -1.30 -15.51
CA ASP A 361 -6.32 -0.22 -14.52
C ASP A 361 -5.66 1.05 -15.07
N VAL A 362 -4.59 0.92 -15.88
CA VAL A 362 -4.02 2.05 -16.66
C VAL A 362 -5.09 2.68 -17.57
N GLY A 363 -5.83 1.87 -18.33
CA GLY A 363 -6.92 2.36 -19.17
C GLY A 363 -8.04 3.02 -18.37
N ARG A 364 -8.35 2.49 -17.20
CA ARG A 364 -9.34 3.08 -16.27
C ARG A 364 -8.88 4.45 -15.78
N GLU A 365 -7.62 4.57 -15.34
CA GLU A 365 -7.06 5.86 -14.88
C GLU A 365 -7.11 6.91 -15.97
N ILE A 366 -6.67 6.57 -17.18
CA ILE A 366 -6.75 7.49 -18.32
C ILE A 366 -8.20 7.92 -18.57
N GLY A 367 -9.14 6.96 -18.57
CA GLY A 367 -10.57 7.24 -18.74
C GLY A 367 -11.17 8.11 -17.63
N GLN A 368 -10.78 7.90 -16.38
CA GLN A 368 -11.18 8.69 -15.21
C GLN A 368 -10.62 10.12 -15.31
N SER A 369 -9.34 10.27 -15.63
CA SER A 369 -8.67 11.55 -15.80
C SER A 369 -9.29 12.39 -16.93
N VAL A 370 -9.58 11.77 -18.08
CA VAL A 370 -10.26 12.45 -19.21
C VAL A 370 -11.67 12.87 -18.80
N ARG A 371 -12.44 12.00 -18.14
CA ARG A 371 -13.80 12.31 -17.68
C ARG A 371 -13.82 13.45 -16.67
N ALA A 372 -12.89 13.47 -15.70
CA ALA A 372 -12.77 14.56 -14.74
C ALA A 372 -12.43 15.89 -15.43
N ARG A 373 -11.55 15.87 -16.46
CA ARG A 373 -11.24 17.05 -17.28
C ARG A 373 -12.47 17.56 -18.04
N LEU A 374 -13.23 16.66 -18.68
CA LEU A 374 -14.43 17.02 -19.46
C LEU A 374 -15.56 17.56 -18.57
N ARG A 375 -15.66 17.09 -17.34
CA ARG A 375 -16.65 17.59 -16.35
C ARG A 375 -16.25 18.90 -15.70
N GLY A 376 -15.01 19.30 -15.80
CA GLY A 376 -14.51 20.48 -15.11
C GLY A 376 -14.31 20.27 -13.61
N ASP A 377 -14.17 19.01 -13.13
CA ASP A 377 -14.01 18.69 -11.72
C ASP A 377 -12.81 19.44 -11.10
N ARG A 378 -12.98 20.03 -9.94
CA ARG A 378 -11.95 20.74 -9.16
C ARG A 378 -12.03 20.30 -7.69
N PRO A 379 -10.90 20.30 -6.93
CA PRO A 379 -9.52 20.63 -7.33
C PRO A 379 -8.91 19.58 -8.27
N ARG A 380 -7.77 19.92 -8.90
CA ARG A 380 -7.06 19.03 -9.84
C ARG A 380 -5.56 19.06 -9.61
N VAL A 381 -4.96 17.89 -9.74
CA VAL A 381 -3.51 17.70 -9.83
C VAL A 381 -3.12 16.95 -11.10
N GLY A 382 -1.84 16.88 -11.40
CA GLY A 382 -1.34 16.22 -12.60
C GLY A 382 -1.52 14.70 -12.53
N ARG A 383 -2.41 14.14 -13.37
CA ARG A 383 -2.65 12.69 -13.49
C ARG A 383 -2.14 12.14 -14.84
N GLY A 384 -1.10 12.77 -15.40
CA GLY A 384 -0.50 12.41 -16.69
C GLY A 384 0.86 11.74 -16.57
N GLY A 385 1.51 11.52 -17.72
CA GLY A 385 2.85 10.92 -17.78
C GLY A 385 2.89 9.49 -17.26
N LEU A 386 3.73 9.22 -16.27
CA LEU A 386 3.90 7.87 -15.67
C LEU A 386 2.84 7.54 -14.61
N TYR A 387 2.05 8.51 -14.15
CA TYR A 387 1.09 8.29 -13.06
C TYR A 387 0.12 7.12 -13.26
N PRO A 388 -0.51 6.92 -14.45
CA PRO A 388 -1.39 5.77 -14.66
C PRO A 388 -0.70 4.41 -14.42
N PHE A 389 0.58 4.32 -14.71
CA PHE A 389 1.38 3.10 -14.50
C PHE A 389 1.74 2.91 -13.02
N ILE A 390 2.10 3.99 -12.32
CA ILE A 390 2.41 3.99 -10.87
C ILE A 390 1.17 3.58 -10.11
N ARG A 391 0.03 4.19 -10.37
CA ARG A 391 -1.25 3.83 -9.78
C ARG A 391 -1.60 2.36 -10.03
N ALA A 392 -1.49 1.89 -11.28
CA ALA A 392 -1.78 0.50 -11.60
C ALA A 392 -0.80 -0.47 -10.91
N PHE A 393 0.44 -0.06 -10.67
CA PHE A 393 1.40 -0.84 -9.89
C PHE A 393 0.91 -1.00 -8.44
N ALA A 394 0.59 0.08 -7.75
CA ALA A 394 0.11 0.06 -6.36
C ALA A 394 -1.24 -0.68 -6.22
N THR A 395 -2.22 -0.37 -7.10
CA THR A 395 -3.57 -0.91 -7.00
C THR A 395 -3.74 -2.35 -7.48
N VAL A 396 -2.81 -2.87 -8.28
CA VAL A 396 -2.90 -4.22 -8.86
C VAL A 396 -1.71 -5.08 -8.47
N VAL A 397 -0.49 -4.67 -8.86
CA VAL A 397 0.69 -5.55 -8.71
C VAL A 397 1.04 -5.75 -7.25
N GLU A 398 1.26 -4.67 -6.53
CA GLU A 398 1.66 -4.69 -5.12
C GLU A 398 0.58 -5.36 -4.27
N ARG A 399 -0.67 -4.94 -4.39
CA ARG A 399 -1.81 -5.55 -3.72
C ARG A 399 -1.87 -7.07 -3.95
N ASP A 400 -1.78 -7.53 -5.19
CA ASP A 400 -1.91 -8.96 -5.51
C ASP A 400 -0.74 -9.78 -4.95
N VAL A 401 0.48 -9.22 -4.99
CA VAL A 401 1.67 -9.84 -4.40
C VAL A 401 1.55 -9.92 -2.88
N VAL A 402 1.18 -8.82 -2.22
CA VAL A 402 1.04 -8.75 -0.77
C VAL A 402 -0.05 -9.71 -0.28
N VAL A 403 -1.25 -9.66 -0.85
CA VAL A 403 -2.37 -10.56 -0.49
C VAL A 403 -1.98 -12.03 -0.66
N THR A 404 -1.29 -12.37 -1.75
CA THR A 404 -0.85 -13.75 -1.98
C THR A 404 0.23 -14.19 -0.98
N ALA A 405 1.14 -13.28 -0.61
CA ALA A 405 2.16 -13.54 0.39
C ALA A 405 1.55 -13.77 1.78
N VAL A 406 0.62 -12.92 2.20
CA VAL A 406 -0.14 -13.08 3.46
C VAL A 406 -0.83 -14.45 3.51
N ILE A 407 -1.55 -14.82 2.45
CA ILE A 407 -2.20 -16.13 2.36
C ILE A 407 -1.16 -17.26 2.44
N GLY A 408 -0.01 -17.10 1.78
CA GLY A 408 1.09 -18.05 1.84
C GLY A 408 1.65 -18.24 3.26
N ASP A 409 1.79 -17.16 4.03
CA ASP A 409 2.25 -17.17 5.42
C ASP A 409 1.23 -17.83 6.35
N MET A 410 -0.04 -17.50 6.20
CA MET A 410 -1.13 -18.15 6.95
C MET A 410 -1.17 -19.66 6.68
N LEU A 411 -1.04 -20.08 5.42
CA LEU A 411 -0.97 -21.50 5.06
C LEU A 411 0.35 -22.17 5.52
N ALA A 412 1.40 -21.38 5.80
CA ALA A 412 2.62 -21.84 6.44
C ALA A 412 2.48 -21.98 7.97
N GLY A 413 1.42 -21.44 8.55
CA GLY A 413 1.17 -21.45 9.98
C GLY A 413 1.99 -20.40 10.74
N ARG A 414 2.38 -19.27 10.12
CA ARG A 414 3.12 -18.19 10.77
C ARG A 414 2.37 -17.64 11.99
N THR A 415 3.12 -17.23 13.01
CA THR A 415 2.54 -16.71 14.26
C THR A 415 1.98 -15.33 14.09
N ALA A 416 2.72 -14.43 13.43
CA ALA A 416 2.32 -13.06 13.18
C ALA A 416 2.61 -12.67 11.73
N VAL A 417 1.71 -11.94 11.10
CA VAL A 417 1.89 -11.37 9.76
C VAL A 417 1.45 -9.91 9.81
N TYR A 418 2.30 -8.99 9.36
CA TYR A 418 1.93 -7.60 9.17
C TYR A 418 2.07 -7.25 7.68
N ALA A 419 1.02 -6.69 7.10
CA ALA A 419 1.00 -6.38 5.68
C ALA A 419 0.34 -5.03 5.41
N ASP A 420 0.96 -4.25 4.52
CA ASP A 420 0.46 -2.97 4.07
C ASP A 420 -0.18 -3.06 2.69
N LEU A 421 -1.32 -2.39 2.51
CA LEU A 421 -2.10 -2.31 1.28
C LEU A 421 -2.23 -0.84 0.87
N VAL A 422 -1.23 -0.32 0.18
CA VAL A 422 -1.03 1.11 -0.16
C VAL A 422 -1.99 1.68 -1.21
N ALA A 423 -2.84 0.85 -1.80
CA ALA A 423 -3.65 1.20 -2.97
C ALA A 423 -4.60 2.41 -2.76
N TYR A 424 -5.14 2.60 -1.54
CA TYR A 424 -6.08 3.68 -1.27
C TYR A 424 -5.35 5.02 -1.17
N ASP A 425 -4.26 5.06 -0.41
CA ASP A 425 -3.47 6.27 -0.20
C ASP A 425 -3.03 6.89 -1.53
N GLU A 426 -2.43 6.11 -2.42
CA GLU A 426 -2.00 6.55 -3.75
C GLU A 426 -3.14 7.14 -4.59
N VAL A 427 -4.33 6.52 -4.57
CA VAL A 427 -5.46 7.01 -5.35
C VAL A 427 -6.08 8.25 -4.72
N ALA A 428 -6.16 8.30 -3.39
CA ALA A 428 -6.75 9.41 -2.67
C ALA A 428 -5.91 10.70 -2.79
N HIS A 429 -4.57 10.61 -2.84
CA HIS A 429 -3.69 11.74 -3.15
C HIS A 429 -4.06 12.48 -4.44
N HIS A 430 -4.45 11.75 -5.49
CA HIS A 430 -4.70 12.32 -6.80
C HIS A 430 -6.17 12.55 -7.13
N SER A 431 -7.06 11.90 -6.40
CA SER A 431 -8.52 11.95 -6.67
C SER A 431 -9.31 12.56 -5.51
N GLY A 432 -8.72 12.64 -4.33
CA GLY A 432 -9.36 13.01 -3.07
C GLY A 432 -9.91 11.79 -2.30
N PRO A 433 -9.89 11.85 -0.95
CA PRO A 433 -10.27 10.71 -0.09
C PRO A 433 -11.73 10.29 -0.24
N HIS A 434 -12.65 11.21 -0.49
CA HIS A 434 -14.09 10.95 -0.67
C HIS A 434 -14.51 10.79 -2.14
N SER A 435 -13.55 10.62 -3.05
CA SER A 435 -13.84 10.49 -4.47
C SER A 435 -14.41 9.11 -4.83
N ARG A 436 -15.12 9.05 -5.96
CA ARG A 436 -15.60 7.76 -6.52
C ARG A 436 -14.45 6.82 -6.86
N ASP A 437 -13.29 7.35 -7.20
CA ASP A 437 -12.11 6.57 -7.55
C ASP A 437 -11.55 5.89 -6.30
N ALA A 438 -11.43 6.62 -5.18
CA ALA A 438 -11.04 6.11 -3.87
C ALA A 438 -12.07 5.09 -3.33
N ALA A 439 -13.37 5.36 -3.45
CA ALA A 439 -14.44 4.43 -3.07
C ALA A 439 -14.34 3.08 -3.80
N GLN A 440 -13.99 3.08 -5.10
CA GLN A 440 -13.76 1.85 -5.85
C GLN A 440 -12.57 1.05 -5.34
N VAL A 441 -11.54 1.72 -4.82
CA VAL A 441 -10.39 1.05 -4.20
C VAL A 441 -10.80 0.41 -2.88
N LEU A 442 -11.55 1.11 -2.02
CA LEU A 442 -12.08 0.54 -0.76
C LEU A 442 -12.88 -0.75 -1.02
N ALA A 443 -13.77 -0.74 -2.02
CA ALA A 443 -14.50 -1.94 -2.41
C ALA A 443 -13.60 -3.09 -2.91
N ARG A 444 -12.41 -2.80 -3.45
CA ARG A 444 -11.43 -3.84 -3.84
C ARG A 444 -10.65 -4.34 -2.62
N LEU A 445 -10.31 -3.46 -1.69
CA LEU A 445 -9.65 -3.82 -0.44
C LEU A 445 -10.54 -4.73 0.40
N ASP A 446 -11.85 -4.45 0.52
CA ASP A 446 -12.80 -5.33 1.19
C ASP A 446 -12.83 -6.76 0.59
N ARG A 447 -12.77 -6.86 -0.75
CA ARG A 447 -12.65 -8.18 -1.41
C ARG A 447 -11.33 -8.88 -1.07
N SER A 448 -10.22 -8.14 -0.97
CA SER A 448 -8.92 -8.69 -0.58
C SER A 448 -8.94 -9.20 0.85
N VAL A 449 -9.51 -8.43 1.78
CA VAL A 449 -9.76 -8.85 3.17
C VAL A 449 -10.63 -10.11 3.20
N GLY A 450 -11.69 -10.16 2.40
CA GLY A 450 -12.55 -11.34 2.25
C GLY A 450 -11.81 -12.58 1.74
N LEU A 451 -10.82 -12.44 0.86
CA LEU A 451 -9.97 -13.53 0.39
C LEU A 451 -9.05 -14.05 1.50
N ILE A 452 -8.42 -13.14 2.25
CA ILE A 452 -7.56 -13.46 3.39
C ILE A 452 -8.37 -14.17 4.48
N ALA A 453 -9.55 -13.66 4.82
CA ALA A 453 -10.45 -14.29 5.79
C ALA A 453 -10.85 -15.71 5.37
N LYS A 454 -11.15 -15.94 4.10
CA LYS A 454 -11.42 -17.29 3.58
C LYS A 454 -10.20 -18.21 3.63
N ALA A 455 -9.00 -17.68 3.45
CA ALA A 455 -7.77 -18.46 3.57
C ALA A 455 -7.54 -18.90 5.01
N ALA A 456 -7.92 -18.07 6.00
CA ALA A 456 -7.85 -18.40 7.41
C ALA A 456 -8.63 -19.67 7.77
N GLU A 457 -9.79 -19.90 7.13
CA GLU A 457 -10.61 -21.12 7.32
C GLU A 457 -9.88 -22.42 6.92
N HIS A 458 -8.84 -22.31 6.09
CA HIS A 458 -8.08 -23.45 5.54
C HIS A 458 -6.65 -23.53 6.08
N ALA A 459 -6.27 -22.60 6.92
CA ALA A 459 -4.93 -22.54 7.52
C ALA A 459 -4.73 -23.67 8.55
N PRO A 460 -3.47 -24.07 8.84
CA PRO A 460 -3.16 -25.13 9.83
C PRO A 460 -3.45 -24.69 11.27
N ARG A 461 -3.59 -23.38 11.51
CA ARG A 461 -4.03 -22.76 12.77
C ARG A 461 -5.12 -21.74 12.53
N GLY A 462 -5.95 -21.44 13.53
CA GLY A 462 -6.88 -20.33 13.48
C GLY A 462 -6.13 -19.00 13.39
N TYR A 463 -6.70 -18.02 12.69
CA TYR A 463 -6.13 -16.67 12.62
C TYR A 463 -7.11 -15.63 13.09
N ARG A 464 -6.62 -14.67 13.87
CA ARG A 464 -7.30 -13.43 14.20
C ARG A 464 -6.84 -12.37 13.20
N ILE A 465 -7.78 -11.68 12.59
CA ILE A 465 -7.48 -10.64 11.59
C ILE A 465 -7.79 -9.30 12.24
N VAL A 466 -6.79 -8.47 12.32
CA VAL A 466 -6.85 -7.08 12.79
C VAL A 466 -6.61 -6.19 11.58
N LEU A 467 -7.48 -5.19 11.41
CA LEU A 467 -7.27 -4.15 10.41
C LEU A 467 -6.92 -2.84 11.12
N LEU A 468 -6.03 -2.07 10.50
CA LEU A 468 -5.66 -0.75 10.97
C LEU A 468 -5.30 0.14 9.80
N SER A 469 -5.24 1.44 10.03
CA SER A 469 -4.53 2.37 9.16
C SER A 469 -3.47 3.11 9.96
N ASP A 470 -2.51 3.65 9.29
CA ASP A 470 -1.38 4.39 9.85
C ASP A 470 -1.67 5.89 9.96
N HIS A 471 -2.48 6.42 9.05
CA HIS A 471 -3.03 7.78 9.06
C HIS A 471 -4.33 7.81 8.24
N GLY A 472 -4.99 8.96 8.22
CA GLY A 472 -6.05 9.26 7.27
C GLY A 472 -5.59 10.26 6.22
N GLN A 473 -6.52 10.86 5.48
CA GLN A 473 -6.26 11.95 4.55
C GLN A 473 -7.32 13.04 4.71
N SER A 474 -6.89 14.31 4.69
CA SER A 474 -7.77 15.47 4.60
C SER A 474 -7.90 15.94 3.15
N PRO A 475 -9.12 16.26 2.67
CA PRO A 475 -9.30 16.79 1.32
C PRO A 475 -8.82 18.24 1.23
N GLY A 476 -8.46 18.68 0.03
CA GLY A 476 -8.13 20.07 -0.20
C GLY A 476 -7.63 20.33 -1.61
N GLU A 477 -7.20 21.54 -1.86
CA GLU A 477 -6.46 21.90 -3.06
C GLU A 477 -5.02 22.25 -2.71
N THR A 478 -4.14 22.22 -3.70
CA THR A 478 -2.75 22.53 -3.46
C THR A 478 -2.60 24.01 -3.08
N PHE A 479 -1.59 24.31 -2.26
CA PHE A 479 -1.25 25.68 -1.89
C PHE A 479 -1.00 26.56 -3.14
N GLU A 480 -0.31 26.01 -4.16
CA GLU A 480 -0.10 26.72 -5.43
C GLU A 480 -1.43 27.01 -6.15
N ALA A 481 -2.39 26.08 -6.17
CA ALA A 481 -3.67 26.31 -6.83
C ALA A 481 -4.52 27.37 -6.12
N ALA A 482 -4.47 27.41 -4.78
CA ALA A 482 -5.22 28.35 -3.96
C ALA A 482 -4.62 29.77 -4.01
N TYR A 483 -3.30 29.89 -4.00
CA TYR A 483 -2.61 31.17 -3.78
C TYR A 483 -1.71 31.61 -4.94
N GLY A 484 -1.54 30.83 -5.98
CA GLY A 484 -0.78 31.17 -7.19
C GLY A 484 0.74 31.12 -7.05
N LEU A 485 1.26 30.63 -5.90
CA LEU A 485 2.69 30.47 -5.64
C LEU A 485 2.94 29.22 -4.77
N THR A 486 4.09 28.63 -4.88
CA THR A 486 4.49 27.51 -4.01
C THR A 486 4.99 28.01 -2.66
N LEU A 487 4.96 27.16 -1.62
CA LEU A 487 5.58 27.50 -0.34
C LEU A 487 7.07 27.85 -0.50
N LYS A 488 7.79 27.14 -1.37
CA LYS A 488 9.20 27.45 -1.68
C LYS A 488 9.38 28.88 -2.24
N ASP A 489 8.46 29.29 -3.11
CA ASP A 489 8.49 30.65 -3.66
C ASP A 489 8.18 31.71 -2.58
N LEU A 490 7.21 31.42 -1.69
CA LEU A 490 6.87 32.27 -0.55
C LEU A 490 8.06 32.43 0.40
N VAL A 491 8.77 31.34 0.72
CA VAL A 491 9.98 31.37 1.55
C VAL A 491 11.09 32.18 0.86
N ARG A 492 11.32 31.98 -0.43
CA ARG A 492 12.33 32.75 -1.20
C ARG A 492 11.99 34.24 -1.18
N ALA A 493 10.74 34.61 -1.38
CA ALA A 493 10.27 36.00 -1.30
C ALA A 493 10.50 36.57 0.11
N GLY A 494 10.15 35.85 1.17
CA GLY A 494 10.39 36.25 2.55
C GLY A 494 11.86 36.40 2.91
N CYS A 495 12.74 35.63 2.26
CA CYS A 495 14.19 35.77 2.39
C CYS A 495 14.79 36.89 1.51
N GLY A 496 14.00 37.60 0.71
CA GLY A 496 14.50 38.59 -0.24
C GLY A 496 15.24 38.00 -1.45
N LEU A 497 15.03 36.70 -1.72
CA LEU A 497 15.65 35.99 -2.85
C LEU A 497 14.78 36.08 -4.11
N PRO A 498 15.39 36.03 -5.33
CA PRO A 498 14.63 36.04 -6.56
C PRO A 498 13.68 34.84 -6.65
N VAL A 499 12.41 35.11 -6.98
CA VAL A 499 11.41 34.07 -7.24
C VAL A 499 11.44 33.73 -8.74
N PRO A 500 11.60 32.46 -9.13
CA PRO A 500 11.58 32.08 -10.54
C PRO A 500 10.25 32.45 -11.21
N ARG A 501 10.26 32.97 -12.43
CA ARG A 501 9.05 33.34 -13.18
C ARG A 501 8.14 32.16 -13.53
N ARG A 502 8.62 30.93 -13.43
CA ARG A 502 7.84 29.68 -13.50
C ARG A 502 8.05 28.93 -12.19
N ALA A 503 6.97 28.70 -11.47
CA ALA A 503 7.00 27.85 -10.29
C ALA A 503 7.62 26.50 -10.63
N GLN A 504 8.66 26.12 -9.88
CA GLN A 504 9.19 24.76 -9.95
C GLN A 504 8.20 23.87 -9.18
N ARG A 505 7.29 23.25 -9.92
CA ARG A 505 6.29 22.36 -9.34
C ARG A 505 6.94 21.21 -8.62
N THR A 506 6.64 21.07 -7.34
CA THR A 506 6.89 19.84 -6.59
C THR A 506 5.94 18.78 -7.14
N ARG A 507 6.46 17.83 -7.91
CA ARG A 507 5.63 16.85 -8.61
C ARG A 507 4.99 15.89 -7.63
N SER A 508 3.67 15.73 -7.75
CA SER A 508 2.87 14.71 -7.07
C SER A 508 3.40 13.29 -7.36
N GLY A 509 3.18 12.38 -6.44
CA GLY A 509 3.56 10.97 -6.58
C GLY A 509 5.07 10.74 -6.48
N ALA A 510 5.82 11.63 -5.82
CA ALA A 510 7.23 11.38 -5.53
C ALA A 510 7.42 10.09 -4.72
N GLU A 511 6.54 9.86 -3.75
CA GLU A 511 6.52 8.66 -2.90
C GLU A 511 6.32 7.39 -3.70
N ALA A 512 5.24 7.32 -4.46
CA ALA A 512 4.94 6.15 -5.28
C ALA A 512 5.90 5.98 -6.45
N ARG A 513 6.45 7.07 -6.99
CA ARG A 513 7.49 7.02 -8.03
C ARG A 513 8.79 6.41 -7.52
N ASP A 514 9.21 6.80 -6.32
CA ASP A 514 10.40 6.24 -5.69
C ASP A 514 10.16 4.77 -5.34
N ALA A 515 9.01 4.42 -4.75
CA ALA A 515 8.63 3.04 -4.48
C ALA A 515 8.59 2.19 -5.77
N ALA A 516 7.95 2.69 -6.84
CA ALA A 516 7.90 2.00 -8.13
C ALA A 516 9.28 1.87 -8.78
N ARG A 517 10.12 2.92 -8.71
CA ARG A 517 11.51 2.89 -9.18
C ARG A 517 12.33 1.84 -8.44
N HIS A 518 12.23 1.80 -7.12
CA HIS A 518 12.91 0.80 -6.29
C HIS A 518 12.43 -0.61 -6.59
N ALA A 519 11.12 -0.82 -6.76
CA ALA A 519 10.57 -2.10 -7.16
C ALA A 519 11.10 -2.56 -8.53
N VAL A 520 11.15 -1.65 -9.52
CA VAL A 520 11.68 -1.93 -10.86
C VAL A 520 13.18 -2.20 -10.83
N LEU A 521 13.98 -1.37 -10.17
CA LEU A 521 15.43 -1.58 -10.03
C LEU A 521 15.73 -2.88 -9.27
N SER A 522 14.97 -3.17 -8.23
CA SER A 522 15.05 -4.43 -7.51
C SER A 522 14.71 -5.63 -8.39
N ALA A 523 13.69 -5.52 -9.24
CA ALA A 523 13.33 -6.55 -10.20
C ALA A 523 14.39 -6.75 -11.30
N LEU A 524 15.09 -5.69 -11.69
CA LEU A 524 16.15 -5.71 -12.70
C LEU A 524 17.53 -6.15 -12.17
N HIS A 525 17.65 -6.51 -10.89
CA HIS A 525 18.94 -6.85 -10.25
C HIS A 525 20.02 -5.76 -10.37
N ARG A 526 19.64 -4.52 -10.61
CA ARG A 526 20.57 -3.40 -10.59
C ARG A 526 20.62 -2.87 -9.16
N PRO A 527 21.79 -2.98 -8.47
CA PRO A 527 21.99 -2.25 -7.23
C PRO A 527 21.90 -0.76 -7.54
N GLU A 528 21.25 0.01 -6.68
CA GLU A 528 21.43 1.45 -6.74
C GLU A 528 22.92 1.78 -6.56
N PRO A 529 23.46 2.75 -7.29
CA PRO A 529 24.83 3.20 -7.09
C PRO A 529 24.99 3.64 -5.63
N GLU A 530 25.98 3.14 -4.93
CA GLU A 530 26.36 3.65 -3.61
C GLU A 530 26.63 5.15 -3.75
N GLY A 531 25.83 5.98 -3.09
CA GLY A 531 25.92 7.45 -3.17
C GLY A 531 24.86 8.14 -4.05
N ALA A 532 24.04 7.42 -4.83
CA ALA A 532 22.92 8.04 -5.57
C ALA A 532 21.71 8.36 -4.68
N GLU A 533 21.67 7.86 -3.45
CA GLU A 533 20.55 7.97 -2.51
C GLU A 533 20.60 9.23 -1.65
N GLU A 534 21.73 9.90 -1.61
CA GLU A 534 21.90 11.08 -0.78
C GLU A 534 22.03 12.29 -1.71
N GLU A 535 20.90 12.97 -1.98
CA GLU A 535 20.99 14.32 -2.52
C GLU A 535 21.81 15.15 -1.53
N PRO A 536 23.04 15.58 -1.89
CA PRO A 536 23.75 16.52 -1.06
C PRO A 536 22.86 17.75 -0.91
N ALA A 537 22.77 18.26 0.31
CA ALA A 537 22.08 19.52 0.51
C ALA A 537 22.59 20.56 -0.49
N PRO A 538 21.72 21.43 -0.99
CA PRO A 538 22.16 22.54 -1.82
C PRO A 538 23.32 23.27 -1.11
N SER A 539 24.50 23.26 -1.70
CA SER A 539 25.63 23.99 -1.16
C SER A 539 25.37 25.47 -1.36
N GLY A 540 25.13 26.20 -0.26
CA GLY A 540 24.90 27.64 -0.31
C GLY A 540 24.03 28.13 0.85
N SER A 541 23.79 29.44 0.86
CA SER A 541 22.96 30.13 1.84
C SER A 541 21.45 30.07 1.56
N ASP A 542 21.02 29.37 0.50
CA ASP A 542 19.61 29.23 0.14
C ASP A 542 18.89 28.28 1.12
N PRO A 543 17.67 28.63 1.57
CA PRO A 543 16.90 27.77 2.45
C PRO A 543 16.49 26.48 1.75
N VAL A 544 16.62 25.37 2.47
CA VAL A 544 16.09 24.06 2.06
C VAL A 544 14.63 23.98 2.53
N VAL A 545 13.70 23.89 1.60
CA VAL A 545 12.26 23.78 1.86
C VAL A 545 11.80 22.39 1.44
N LEU A 546 11.41 21.57 2.39
CA LEU A 546 10.96 20.18 2.19
C LEU A 546 9.50 20.05 2.57
N ALA A 547 8.65 19.85 1.56
CA ALA A 547 7.22 19.61 1.77
C ALA A 547 6.97 18.12 2.05
N SER A 548 5.98 17.85 2.88
CA SER A 548 5.47 16.52 3.26
C SER A 548 3.95 16.61 3.43
N GLY A 549 3.23 16.62 2.31
CA GLY A 549 1.79 16.87 2.28
C GLY A 549 1.46 18.31 2.68
N ASN A 550 0.73 18.50 3.78
CA ASN A 550 0.37 19.80 4.34
C ASN A 550 1.28 20.26 5.51
N LEU A 551 2.38 19.55 5.72
CA LEU A 551 3.48 19.92 6.61
C LEU A 551 4.69 20.29 5.75
N ALA A 552 5.47 21.26 6.15
CA ALA A 552 6.74 21.60 5.52
C ALA A 552 7.80 21.99 6.54
N LEU A 553 9.05 21.72 6.19
CA LEU A 553 10.23 21.95 7.00
C LEU A 553 11.17 22.88 6.23
N ILE A 554 11.61 23.94 6.88
CA ILE A 554 12.53 24.93 6.33
C ILE A 554 13.80 24.89 7.17
N SER A 555 14.94 24.65 6.51
CA SER A 555 16.26 24.61 7.15
C SER A 555 17.25 25.50 6.41
N PHE A 556 18.17 26.12 7.15
CA PHE A 556 19.30 26.88 6.64
C PHE A 556 20.57 26.07 6.81
N PRO A 557 21.08 25.42 5.74
CA PRO A 557 22.19 24.46 5.82
C PRO A 557 23.53 25.06 6.23
N ASP A 558 23.71 26.37 5.99
CA ASP A 558 24.93 27.13 6.32
C ASP A 558 25.05 27.46 7.83
N VAL A 559 24.00 27.20 8.62
CA VAL A 559 24.00 27.34 10.08
C VAL A 559 23.95 25.95 10.70
N PRO A 560 24.98 25.51 11.44
CA PRO A 560 25.04 24.14 11.98
C PRO A 560 23.93 23.82 13.00
N GLU A 561 23.55 24.81 13.80
CA GLU A 561 22.53 24.64 14.85
C GLU A 561 21.16 25.05 14.35
N ARG A 562 20.09 24.61 15.06
CA ARG A 562 18.72 25.09 14.83
C ARG A 562 18.67 26.58 15.09
N MET A 563 18.38 27.38 14.06
CA MET A 563 18.35 28.83 14.16
C MET A 563 17.25 29.29 15.11
N SER A 564 17.58 30.31 15.90
CA SER A 564 16.57 31.02 16.71
C SER A 564 15.76 31.98 15.83
N ARG A 565 14.55 32.32 16.32
CA ARG A 565 13.67 33.34 15.75
C ARG A 565 14.42 34.66 15.57
N GLU A 566 15.12 35.10 16.61
CA GLU A 566 15.88 36.35 16.65
C GLU A 566 16.99 36.34 15.60
N HIS A 567 17.64 35.19 15.38
CA HIS A 567 18.64 35.05 14.34
C HIS A 567 17.99 35.08 12.95
N ILE A 568 16.83 34.39 12.76
CA ILE A 568 16.07 34.40 11.48
C ILE A 568 15.61 35.84 11.19
N ASP A 569 15.07 36.60 12.17
CA ASP A 569 14.59 37.96 11.97
C ASP A 569 15.71 38.93 11.65
N ARG A 570 16.93 38.76 12.24
CA ARG A 570 18.10 39.57 11.87
C ARG A 570 18.54 39.30 10.42
N ARG A 571 18.47 38.05 9.99
CA ARG A 571 18.95 37.63 8.66
C ARG A 571 17.92 37.83 7.56
N HIS A 572 16.66 37.55 7.86
CA HIS A 572 15.50 37.60 6.98
C HIS A 572 14.30 38.26 7.61
N PRO A 573 14.32 39.62 7.78
CA PRO A 573 13.32 40.36 8.61
C PRO A 573 11.86 40.18 8.17
N ALA A 574 11.61 39.79 6.92
CA ALA A 574 10.28 39.61 6.40
C ALA A 574 9.78 38.16 6.49
N LEU A 575 10.66 37.15 6.66
CA LEU A 575 10.32 35.75 6.48
C LEU A 575 9.22 35.26 7.43
N LEU A 576 9.45 35.32 8.72
CA LEU A 576 8.50 34.79 9.71
C LEU A 576 7.16 35.51 9.64
N ARG A 577 7.19 36.86 9.48
CA ARG A 577 5.97 37.65 9.32
C ARG A 577 5.22 37.27 8.05
N THR A 578 5.90 37.09 6.93
CA THR A 578 5.29 36.69 5.65
C THR A 578 4.61 35.32 5.77
N LEU A 579 5.27 34.36 6.42
CA LEU A 579 4.72 33.02 6.64
C LEU A 579 3.53 33.04 7.61
N ALA A 580 3.67 33.64 8.80
CA ALA A 580 2.65 33.64 9.85
C ALA A 580 1.38 34.42 9.46
N SER A 581 1.50 35.44 8.59
CA SER A 581 0.35 36.21 8.12
C SER A 581 -0.32 35.65 6.88
N HIS A 582 0.24 34.58 6.27
CA HIS A 582 -0.30 34.03 5.03
C HIS A 582 -1.56 33.17 5.31
N PRO A 583 -2.70 33.40 4.63
CA PRO A 583 -3.96 32.74 4.95
C PRO A 583 -3.96 31.20 4.72
N GLY A 584 -3.03 30.68 3.95
CA GLY A 584 -2.85 29.25 3.73
C GLY A 584 -1.96 28.55 4.77
N ILE A 585 -1.43 29.29 5.75
CA ILE A 585 -0.57 28.77 6.82
C ILE A 585 -1.33 28.84 8.14
N GLY A 586 -1.43 27.71 8.84
CA GLY A 586 -2.10 27.60 10.11
C GLY A 586 -1.22 28.09 11.27
N PHE A 587 -0.01 27.55 11.36
CA PHE A 587 0.96 27.97 12.37
C PHE A 587 2.39 27.59 11.97
N LEU A 588 3.34 28.21 12.66
CA LEU A 588 4.78 27.91 12.54
C LEU A 588 5.29 27.48 13.93
N LEU A 589 6.24 26.55 13.95
CA LEU A 589 7.04 26.24 15.12
C LEU A 589 8.47 26.73 14.88
N VAL A 590 8.99 27.58 15.75
CA VAL A 590 10.37 28.13 15.71
C VAL A 590 10.95 28.14 17.11
N ARG A 591 12.28 28.14 17.22
CA ARG A 591 12.98 28.32 18.51
C ARG A 591 13.20 29.82 18.80
N SER A 592 12.92 30.30 20.01
CA SER A 592 13.30 31.63 20.48
C SER A 592 14.47 31.50 21.45
N GLU A 593 15.33 32.55 21.52
CA GLU A 593 16.44 32.64 22.48
C GLU A 593 15.89 32.96 23.89
N GLU A 594 14.76 33.71 23.99
CA GLU A 594 14.20 34.20 25.24
C GLU A 594 13.18 33.22 25.85
N HIS A 595 12.37 32.55 25.02
CA HIS A 595 11.21 31.76 25.46
C HIS A 595 11.31 30.27 25.17
N GLY A 596 12.47 29.77 24.68
CA GLY A 596 12.56 28.44 24.15
C GLY A 596 11.83 28.31 22.80
N SER A 597 11.16 27.19 22.52
CA SER A 597 10.38 27.09 21.29
C SER A 597 9.04 27.79 21.40
N VAL A 598 8.62 28.49 20.34
CA VAL A 598 7.36 29.22 20.24
C VAL A 598 6.56 28.80 19.00
N VAL A 599 5.25 28.86 19.13
CA VAL A 599 4.31 28.70 18.01
C VAL A 599 3.82 30.10 17.61
N LEU A 600 4.02 30.40 16.32
CA LEU A 600 3.52 31.63 15.69
C LEU A 600 2.24 31.27 14.90
N GLY A 601 1.15 31.97 15.21
CA GLY A 601 -0.14 31.78 14.56
C GLY A 601 -0.65 32.99 13.80
N PRO A 602 -1.82 32.89 13.18
CA PRO A 602 -2.48 34.01 12.50
C PRO A 602 -2.68 35.23 13.44
N GLY A 603 -2.69 36.42 12.84
CA GLY A 603 -2.95 37.64 13.58
C GLY A 603 -1.81 38.10 14.51
N GLY A 604 -0.63 37.51 14.39
CA GLY A 604 0.53 37.83 15.25
C GLY A 604 0.50 37.10 16.59
N ALA A 605 -0.31 36.05 16.71
CA ALA A 605 -0.32 35.20 17.91
C ALA A 605 1.06 34.53 18.07
N GLU A 606 1.61 34.59 19.28
CA GLU A 606 2.86 33.97 19.67
C GLU A 606 2.69 33.34 21.05
N VAL A 607 2.91 32.04 21.14
CA VAL A 607 2.73 31.26 22.37
C VAL A 607 3.94 30.35 22.58
N PRO A 608 4.61 30.42 23.75
CA PRO A 608 5.65 29.46 24.10
C PRO A 608 5.11 28.05 24.12
N VAL A 609 5.89 27.09 23.63
CA VAL A 609 5.50 25.68 23.59
C VAL A 609 5.18 25.12 24.98
N SER A 610 5.82 25.63 26.04
CA SER A 610 5.52 25.28 27.42
C SER A 610 4.10 25.68 27.86
N GLU A 611 3.54 26.76 27.29
CA GLU A 611 2.22 27.30 27.61
C GLU A 611 1.15 26.94 26.57
N LEU A 612 1.53 26.21 25.55
CA LEU A 612 0.67 25.89 24.42
C LEU A 612 -0.53 25.03 24.86
N THR A 613 -1.70 25.39 24.37
CA THR A 613 -2.95 24.64 24.53
C THR A 613 -3.53 24.31 23.13
N ASP A 614 -4.56 23.49 23.08
CA ASP A 614 -5.25 23.20 21.82
C ASP A 614 -6.06 24.39 21.28
N ASP A 615 -6.14 25.47 22.05
CA ASP A 615 -6.72 26.76 21.68
C ASP A 615 -5.67 27.72 21.08
N GLY A 616 -6.07 28.94 20.80
CA GLY A 616 -5.17 29.99 20.27
C GLY A 616 -4.61 29.61 18.88
N PRO A 617 -3.27 29.57 18.68
CA PRO A 617 -2.66 29.27 17.40
C PRO A 617 -3.03 27.88 16.86
N LEU A 618 -3.40 26.92 17.71
CA LEU A 618 -3.79 25.58 17.37
C LEU A 618 -5.30 25.37 17.30
N ALA A 619 -6.10 26.45 17.49
CA ALA A 619 -7.55 26.34 17.46
C ALA A 619 -8.04 25.63 16.18
N GLY A 620 -8.85 24.59 16.36
CA GLY A 620 -9.38 23.78 15.27
C GLY A 620 -8.47 22.66 14.74
N MET A 621 -7.19 22.57 15.17
CA MET A 621 -6.29 21.48 14.74
C MET A 621 -6.67 20.12 15.36
N GLY A 622 -7.57 20.10 16.31
CA GLY A 622 -8.05 18.90 17.00
C GLY A 622 -7.46 18.74 18.40
N PRO A 623 -8.08 17.90 19.23
CA PRO A 623 -7.62 17.65 20.58
C PRO A 623 -6.21 17.02 20.59
N GLY A 624 -5.35 17.41 21.55
CA GLY A 624 -3.97 16.93 21.69
C GLY A 624 -2.99 17.50 20.67
N ALA A 625 -3.36 18.52 19.90
CA ALA A 625 -2.47 19.22 18.98
C ALA A 625 -1.27 19.82 19.71
N ALA A 626 -1.49 20.42 20.88
CA ALA A 626 -0.42 20.99 21.70
C ALA A 626 0.60 19.93 22.15
N ASP A 627 0.14 18.76 22.55
CA ASP A 627 1.03 17.66 22.97
C ASP A 627 1.82 17.09 21.77
N ALA A 628 1.20 16.99 20.60
CA ALA A 628 1.86 16.58 19.38
C ALA A 628 2.98 17.55 18.96
N VAL A 629 2.73 18.87 19.09
CA VAL A 629 3.75 19.91 18.84
C VAL A 629 4.88 19.82 19.87
N ARG A 630 4.57 19.70 21.18
CA ARG A 630 5.59 19.54 22.24
C ARG A 630 6.47 18.32 22.01
N ARG A 631 5.85 17.19 21.67
CA ARG A 631 6.58 15.94 21.36
C ARG A 631 7.56 16.15 20.21
N THR A 632 7.09 16.76 19.11
CA THR A 632 7.91 16.95 17.92
C THR A 632 9.02 17.98 18.16
N ASP A 633 8.75 19.06 18.91
CA ASP A 633 9.76 20.04 19.25
C ASP A 633 10.96 19.45 20.02
N GLY A 634 10.71 18.40 20.80
CA GLY A 634 11.75 17.64 21.51
C GLY A 634 12.62 16.73 20.64
N PHE A 635 12.41 16.66 19.33
CA PHE A 635 13.23 15.83 18.46
C PHE A 635 14.57 16.48 18.13
N PRO A 636 15.66 15.71 18.01
CA PRO A 636 16.99 16.23 17.64
C PRO A 636 17.03 16.93 16.28
N HIS A 637 16.30 16.41 15.30
CA HIS A 637 16.37 16.88 13.90
C HIS A 637 15.15 17.71 13.47
N VAL A 638 14.59 18.50 14.39
CA VAL A 638 13.58 19.51 14.06
C VAL A 638 14.19 20.61 13.21
N ALA A 639 13.51 21.00 12.13
CA ALA A 639 13.93 22.07 11.25
C ALA A 639 13.99 23.45 11.96
N ASP A 640 14.62 24.42 11.31
CA ASP A 640 14.65 25.81 11.82
C ASP A 640 13.24 26.38 11.93
N ILE A 641 12.38 26.09 10.92
CA ILE A 641 10.97 26.46 10.91
C ILE A 641 10.17 25.24 10.46
N MET A 642 9.19 24.81 11.25
CA MET A 642 8.16 23.87 10.80
C MET A 642 6.88 24.66 10.46
N VAL A 643 6.24 24.29 9.37
CA VAL A 643 5.08 24.99 8.81
C VAL A 643 3.93 24.02 8.65
N ASN A 644 2.85 24.20 9.42
CA ASN A 644 1.60 23.47 9.21
C ASN A 644 0.64 24.32 8.36
N SER A 645 0.03 23.75 7.33
CA SER A 645 -0.94 24.50 6.54
C SER A 645 -2.20 24.82 7.34
N MET A 646 -2.98 25.81 6.86
CA MET A 646 -4.29 26.11 7.42
C MET A 646 -5.22 24.89 7.27
N TYR A 647 -5.94 24.59 8.33
CA TYR A 647 -7.06 23.67 8.36
C TYR A 647 -8.37 24.44 8.55
N ASP A 648 -9.35 24.16 7.72
CA ASP A 648 -10.69 24.72 7.85
C ASP A 648 -11.64 23.70 8.50
N PRO A 649 -12.02 23.87 9.78
CA PRO A 649 -12.92 22.93 10.47
C PRO A 649 -14.31 22.83 9.87
N GLN A 650 -14.78 23.84 9.13
CA GLN A 650 -16.12 23.84 8.52
C GLN A 650 -16.19 22.93 7.30
N THR A 651 -15.13 22.88 6.51
CA THR A 651 -15.06 22.12 5.27
C THR A 651 -14.18 20.86 5.38
N GLY A 652 -13.42 20.72 6.45
CA GLY A 652 -12.46 19.63 6.65
C GLY A 652 -11.23 19.73 5.75
N ARG A 653 -10.99 20.89 5.11
CA ARG A 653 -9.96 21.07 4.09
C ARG A 653 -8.63 21.54 4.63
N VAL A 654 -7.56 21.10 3.96
CA VAL A 654 -6.19 21.59 4.15
C VAL A 654 -5.61 22.06 2.81
N HIS A 655 -4.48 22.77 2.83
CA HIS A 655 -3.73 23.12 1.62
C HIS A 655 -2.44 22.31 1.58
N ALA A 656 -2.36 21.39 0.64
CA ALA A 656 -1.13 20.61 0.43
C ALA A 656 -0.02 21.50 -0.17
N PHE A 657 1.17 21.41 0.36
CA PHE A 657 2.37 22.06 -0.19
C PHE A 657 2.96 21.28 -1.38
N GLU A 658 2.41 20.11 -1.67
CA GLU A 658 2.69 19.24 -2.81
C GLU A 658 1.48 19.13 -3.74
N GLU A 659 1.64 18.56 -4.93
CA GLU A 659 0.54 18.35 -5.88
C GLU A 659 -0.39 17.20 -5.44
N GLN A 660 -1.15 17.39 -4.36
CA GLN A 660 -2.06 16.40 -3.77
C GLN A 660 -3.45 17.03 -3.53
N ILE A 661 -4.52 16.26 -3.78
CA ILE A 661 -5.91 16.62 -3.45
C ILE A 661 -6.32 16.01 -2.11
N GLY A 662 -5.96 14.75 -1.86
CA GLY A 662 -5.95 14.15 -0.53
C GLY A 662 -4.57 14.35 0.06
N SER A 663 -4.48 14.89 1.26
CA SER A 663 -3.19 15.21 1.88
C SER A 663 -3.15 14.75 3.33
N HIS A 664 -1.95 14.41 3.77
CA HIS A 664 -1.64 14.07 5.15
C HIS A 664 -0.22 14.57 5.49
N GLY A 665 0.17 14.49 6.74
CA GLY A 665 1.50 14.86 7.22
C GLY A 665 1.52 15.94 8.26
N GLY A 666 0.49 16.79 8.31
CA GLY A 666 0.32 17.83 9.30
C GLY A 666 -0.78 17.52 10.34
N LEU A 667 -1.07 18.51 11.19
CA LEU A 667 -2.21 18.48 12.08
C LEU A 667 -3.46 19.01 11.39
N GLY A 668 -4.62 18.64 11.94
CA GLY A 668 -5.93 19.10 11.53
C GLY A 668 -6.65 18.12 10.59
N GLY A 669 -7.89 17.81 10.93
CA GLY A 669 -8.79 17.03 10.11
C GLY A 669 -8.62 15.50 10.17
N GLU A 670 -9.18 14.83 9.17
CA GLU A 670 -9.28 13.37 9.14
C GLU A 670 -7.92 12.67 8.96
N GLN A 671 -6.90 13.40 8.51
CA GLN A 671 -5.55 12.85 8.35
C GLN A 671 -4.95 12.34 9.68
N ALA A 672 -5.30 12.97 10.78
CA ALA A 672 -4.80 12.61 12.10
C ALA A 672 -5.65 11.54 12.81
N LEU A 673 -6.71 11.02 12.17
CA LEU A 673 -7.66 10.08 12.75
C LEU A 673 -7.75 8.78 11.97
N PRO A 674 -6.72 7.93 11.99
CA PRO A 674 -6.78 6.57 11.50
C PRO A 674 -7.67 5.67 12.36
N PHE A 675 -7.81 4.39 11.97
CA PHE A 675 -8.64 3.43 12.67
C PHE A 675 -7.86 2.20 13.13
N LEU A 676 -8.43 1.52 14.13
CA LEU A 676 -8.04 0.20 14.58
C LEU A 676 -9.29 -0.67 14.73
N MET A 677 -9.36 -1.76 13.96
CA MET A 677 -10.47 -2.70 13.95
C MET A 677 -9.98 -4.08 14.40
N SER A 678 -10.52 -4.59 15.50
CA SER A 678 -10.04 -5.82 16.13
C SER A 678 -11.19 -6.78 16.48
N PRO A 679 -10.92 -8.10 16.44
CA PRO A 679 -11.87 -9.09 16.94
C PRO A 679 -12.28 -8.83 18.39
N LEU A 680 -13.56 -9.04 18.71
CA LEU A 680 -14.07 -8.93 20.09
C LEU A 680 -13.47 -9.98 21.05
N THR A 681 -12.80 -10.99 20.51
CA THR A 681 -12.07 -12.00 21.30
C THR A 681 -10.72 -11.49 21.84
N LEU A 682 -10.26 -10.34 21.40
CA LEU A 682 -9.11 -9.63 21.95
C LEU A 682 -9.58 -8.58 22.96
N SER A 683 -8.73 -8.24 23.93
CA SER A 683 -9.01 -7.15 24.87
C SER A 683 -9.29 -5.82 24.17
N ALA A 684 -9.96 -4.91 24.82
CA ALA A 684 -10.13 -3.56 24.29
C ALA A 684 -8.76 -2.88 24.08
N PRO A 685 -8.57 -2.08 23.00
CA PRO A 685 -7.29 -1.42 22.76
C PRO A 685 -6.92 -0.47 23.90
N VAL A 686 -7.89 0.28 24.40
CA VAL A 686 -7.79 1.16 25.57
C VAL A 686 -9.00 0.96 26.48
N PRO A 687 -8.92 1.37 27.76
CA PRO A 687 -10.08 1.42 28.65
C PRO A 687 -11.19 2.32 28.11
N ASP A 688 -12.42 2.09 28.54
CA ASP A 688 -13.56 2.91 28.16
C ASP A 688 -13.34 4.38 28.51
N GLY A 689 -13.54 5.26 27.55
CA GLY A 689 -13.34 6.72 27.69
C GLY A 689 -11.88 7.20 27.51
N ALA A 690 -10.92 6.31 27.36
CA ALA A 690 -9.55 6.67 27.03
C ALA A 690 -9.34 6.74 25.51
N GLU A 691 -8.46 7.63 25.07
CA GLU A 691 -8.04 7.75 23.68
C GLU A 691 -6.74 6.98 23.42
N LEU A 692 -6.66 6.38 22.24
CA LEU A 692 -5.41 5.78 21.74
C LEU A 692 -4.64 6.85 20.96
N VAL A 693 -3.46 7.22 21.44
CA VAL A 693 -2.66 8.32 20.88
C VAL A 693 -1.25 7.87 20.57
N GLY A 694 -0.84 8.12 19.33
CA GLY A 694 0.51 7.83 18.85
C GLY A 694 0.73 6.37 18.43
N ALA A 695 1.60 6.22 17.46
CA ALA A 695 1.96 4.92 16.88
C ALA A 695 2.62 3.97 17.90
N GLU A 696 3.32 4.53 18.89
CA GLU A 696 3.97 3.78 19.97
C GLU A 696 2.95 3.08 20.88
N GLN A 697 1.81 3.73 21.19
CA GLN A 697 0.73 3.09 21.94
C GLN A 697 0.04 1.98 21.11
N VAL A 698 -0.13 2.20 19.80
CA VAL A 698 -0.63 1.15 18.90
C VAL A 698 0.29 -0.07 18.96
N HIS A 699 1.62 0.12 18.91
CA HIS A 699 2.59 -0.98 19.07
C HIS A 699 2.35 -1.79 20.36
N GLN A 700 2.17 -1.09 21.49
CA GLN A 700 1.92 -1.73 22.80
C GLN A 700 0.64 -2.57 22.77
N VAL A 701 -0.43 -2.04 22.16
CA VAL A 701 -1.71 -2.76 21.99
C VAL A 701 -1.52 -4.00 21.11
N LEU A 702 -0.87 -3.88 19.95
CA LEU A 702 -0.65 -5.02 19.06
C LEU A 702 0.25 -6.08 19.71
N GLY A 703 1.31 -5.68 20.42
CA GLY A 703 2.17 -6.57 21.20
C GLY A 703 1.41 -7.31 22.31
N ARG A 704 0.51 -6.62 23.03
CA ARG A 704 -0.39 -7.24 24.00
C ARG A 704 -1.28 -8.29 23.33
N TRP A 705 -1.90 -7.98 22.21
CA TRP A 705 -2.76 -8.91 21.47
C TRP A 705 -2.04 -10.12 20.90
N LEU A 706 -0.78 -10.00 20.53
CA LEU A 706 0.03 -11.16 20.15
C LEU A 706 0.22 -12.13 21.32
N ARG A 707 0.39 -11.62 22.55
CA ARG A 707 0.47 -12.45 23.76
C ARG A 707 -0.88 -13.11 24.08
N GLU A 708 -1.98 -12.37 23.99
CA GLU A 708 -3.33 -12.90 24.18
C GLU A 708 -3.70 -13.95 23.12
N ALA A 709 -3.15 -13.85 21.94
CA ALA A 709 -3.35 -14.83 20.88
C ALA A 709 -2.58 -16.14 21.13
N GLY A 710 -1.75 -16.19 22.16
CA GLY A 710 -0.91 -17.35 22.47
C GLY A 710 0.28 -17.49 21.54
N GLY A 711 0.78 -16.38 20.99
CA GLY A 711 2.08 -16.34 20.34
C GLY A 711 3.20 -16.67 21.33
N PRO A 712 4.44 -16.92 20.86
CA PRO A 712 5.59 -17.05 21.73
C PRO A 712 5.65 -15.81 22.64
N GLN A 713 6.06 -16.03 23.89
CA GLN A 713 6.12 -14.95 24.87
C GLN A 713 7.05 -13.87 24.36
N VAL A 714 6.48 -12.76 23.92
CA VAL A 714 7.27 -11.57 23.61
C VAL A 714 7.74 -11.00 24.94
N PRO A 715 9.05 -10.80 25.15
CA PRO A 715 9.55 -10.19 26.39
C PRO A 715 8.85 -8.86 26.63
N LEU A 716 8.38 -8.64 27.86
CA LEU A 716 7.80 -7.38 28.28
C LEU A 716 8.93 -6.42 28.64
N ASP A 717 9.62 -5.86 27.66
CA ASP A 717 10.68 -4.86 27.87
C ASP A 717 10.13 -3.42 28.01
N GLY A 718 8.91 -3.27 28.53
CA GLY A 718 8.27 -1.98 28.80
C GLY A 718 8.14 -1.66 30.29
N PRO A 719 7.77 -0.43 30.67
CA PRO A 719 7.57 -0.02 32.09
C PRO A 719 6.56 -0.89 32.85
N GLU A 720 5.64 -1.58 32.15
CA GLU A 720 4.69 -2.53 32.76
C GLU A 720 5.36 -3.84 33.24
N ALA A 721 6.54 -4.22 32.70
CA ALA A 721 7.25 -5.41 33.13
C ALA A 721 7.85 -5.29 34.54
N ARG A 722 7.95 -4.07 35.08
CA ARG A 722 8.54 -3.78 36.38
C ARG A 722 7.55 -3.89 37.53
N SER A 723 6.26 -4.06 37.29
CA SER A 723 5.21 -4.03 38.31
C SER A 723 4.65 -5.39 38.73
N VAL A 724 5.19 -6.53 38.24
CA VAL A 724 4.77 -7.87 38.69
C VAL A 724 5.77 -8.40 39.73
N PRO A 725 5.44 -8.37 41.04
CA PRO A 725 6.27 -8.97 42.05
C PRO A 725 6.09 -10.51 41.98
N GLY A 726 7.12 -11.24 41.58
CA GLY A 726 7.15 -12.67 41.90
C GLY A 726 7.53 -13.68 40.81
N ALA A 727 8.06 -13.28 39.67
CA ALA A 727 8.62 -14.27 38.73
C ALA A 727 10.15 -14.24 38.76
N GLY A 728 10.72 -14.90 39.75
CA GLY A 728 12.15 -15.24 39.76
C GLY A 728 12.42 -16.27 38.68
N CYS A 729 13.15 -15.93 37.64
CA CYS A 729 13.73 -16.92 36.75
C CYS A 729 15.13 -16.50 36.30
N GLY A 730 15.98 -17.46 36.30
CA GLY A 730 17.40 -17.38 36.29
C GLY A 730 18.08 -16.79 35.06
N SER A 731 19.21 -16.25 35.33
CA SER A 731 20.12 -15.42 34.56
C SER A 731 20.92 -16.15 33.45
N HIS A 732 20.40 -17.12 32.74
CA HIS A 732 21.23 -17.88 31.78
C HIS A 732 20.86 -17.74 30.29
N MET A 733 19.90 -16.87 29.91
CA MET A 733 19.49 -16.73 28.51
C MET A 733 19.83 -15.38 27.84
N ARG A 734 20.51 -14.48 28.59
CA ARG A 734 20.82 -13.12 28.05
C ARG A 734 22.04 -13.05 27.13
N THR A 735 22.87 -14.06 27.10
CA THR A 735 24.18 -13.96 26.42
C THR A 735 24.16 -14.48 24.97
N THR A 736 23.14 -15.22 24.56
CA THR A 736 23.13 -15.87 23.25
C THR A 736 22.36 -15.06 22.17
N VAL A 737 21.42 -14.19 22.55
CA VAL A 737 20.62 -13.41 21.59
C VAL A 737 21.33 -12.13 21.16
N ALA A 738 22.12 -11.51 22.07
CA ALA A 738 22.88 -10.30 21.73
C ALA A 738 24.04 -10.59 20.76
N ARG A 739 24.68 -11.78 20.87
CA ARG A 739 25.80 -12.14 19.97
C ARG A 739 25.40 -12.44 18.54
N THR A 740 24.19 -12.93 18.28
CA THR A 740 23.71 -13.18 16.91
C THR A 740 23.29 -11.91 16.17
N ALA A 741 22.98 -10.83 16.89
CA ALA A 741 22.62 -9.55 16.25
C ALA A 741 23.88 -8.70 15.94
N GLU A 742 24.91 -8.77 16.76
CA GLU A 742 26.18 -8.04 16.55
C GLU A 742 27.06 -8.68 15.46
N ASP A 743 27.14 -10.02 15.39
CA ASP A 743 27.91 -10.71 14.36
C ASP A 743 27.30 -10.62 12.94
N GLU A 744 26.02 -10.26 12.80
CA GLU A 744 25.42 -9.99 11.49
C GLU A 744 25.55 -8.52 11.04
N LEU A 745 25.94 -7.60 11.92
CA LEU A 745 26.09 -6.17 11.60
C LEU A 745 27.52 -5.78 11.17
N ASP A 746 28.54 -6.54 11.56
CA ASP A 746 29.94 -6.22 11.26
C ASP A 746 30.51 -6.89 10.00
N THR A 747 29.73 -7.67 9.26
CA THR A 747 30.16 -8.35 8.02
C THR A 747 29.44 -7.90 6.76
N ALA A 748 28.93 -6.65 6.72
CA ALA A 748 28.35 -6.08 5.49
C ALA A 748 28.99 -4.74 5.13
#